data_3329366d7f02e35d6537bf46a579459a
#
_entry.id   3329366d7f02e35d6537bf46a579459a
#
_cell.length_a   1.000
_cell.length_b   1.000
_cell.length_c   1.000
_cell.angle_alpha   90.00
_cell.angle_beta   90.00
_cell.angle_gamma   90.00
#
_symmetry.space_group_name_H-M   'P 1'
#
loop_
_entity.id
_entity.type
_entity.pdbx_description
1 polymer ?
#
loop_
_entity_poly.entity_id
_entity_poly.type
_entity_poly.pdbx_seq_one_letter_code
_entity_poly.pdbx_strand_id
1 'polypeptide(L)'
;NSNEIKNKIEFYSLEKHQSIPEVEVTHYNKYDWSRVPEDMMDTFRDDYKVLTSLIESDNEQEKYWIQECIIAMQEKGLIHKKGYWERLEEEARVKRVIGEKLQTCMFAYPNTLKHYVDLFWNCGSTVGAGRGSACAALNHYLLGITQLDPIEWDLPFWRYINDERVELGDIDLDLAPSKIQKIFAEIRKERGELGLVQVCTFGTEGTKSAILTACRGYRSEEYPDGIDVDEAQYLSSLIPQERGFLWPIEDVVNGNQEKGRKPVKAFVTAVSQYDGLLDIIVRIQGMVNKRSSHASGVILFDENIYDSAAVMRTPKGALITQWDLHDQEAAGSVKYDFLLTSVQDIIIQTIELLQADDVIEKDLTLREAYDKYLHPSVLPQDDEAMWTALANGDVIGCFQFDSAVGAQAAKKIRPHNPLEMADANGLMRLMASEPGAETPMEKYVRYKNNISLWYQEMDKNGLTKQEQKTLEPYFLSSYGVPPSQEQLMKMLRDPDICNFSLAEANAARKIVGKKLMDKIPELHQKVLDTAKSEMLGKYVWKFGLGPQMGYSFSVIHALAYSFVGMQTLYLATHFNPVYWNTAYLIVNSGAIDEDKGEQSDYTKLAKAIGEIRNKGIKVSLVDINHSALGFKPDAENNQILFGLKGLTNVNNDLIKEIIAKRPYVSMVDFYYRVTPNKQAMIALIKGGAFDQFCNRKEAMVQYLWMTCDRKKRLTLQNMPGLIRYGLLPENTEGQVLARRIYEFNRYLKAECKYDGTYYKLDERAVDFIYELSTQVGGIEENIVNENDMFLFNVKDWDNFYQKEMDIFRDWIKENKDSILDELNTRIFMQDWEKYAKGNISSWEMEVLCFYYHDHELSDVNTQKYGLVDFFSLPEEPIIEKTFKKGASIIPIYKLNRICGTCIAKNKTKSVVYLLTTTGVVSVKFRQEYFALFDKQTFRKNSDGTKTVIEKSWFNRGNMIMVQGIRRGDEFVTKKYASSNGHQLYHIDEVTADGSLVLRSERATGEEEEDE
;
A
#
# COMPACT_ATOMS: atom_id res chain seq x y z
N ASN A 1 -21.32 -19.89 47.23
CA ASN A 1 -21.68 -19.74 45.82
C ASN A 1 -20.46 -19.86 44.92
N SER A 2 -19.33 -19.16 45.16
CA SER A 2 -18.08 -19.38 44.37
C SER A 2 -17.54 -20.78 44.57
N ASN A 3 -17.64 -21.37 45.76
CA ASN A 3 -17.24 -22.74 46.04
C ASN A 3 -18.16 -23.78 45.38
N GLU A 4 -19.45 -23.49 45.23
CA GLU A 4 -20.35 -24.36 44.47
C GLU A 4 -20.03 -24.39 42.99
N ILE A 5 -19.66 -23.24 42.40
CA ILE A 5 -19.23 -23.15 41.00
C ILE A 5 -17.89 -23.89 40.83
N LYS A 6 -16.92 -23.65 41.76
CA LYS A 6 -15.64 -24.34 41.76
C LYS A 6 -15.81 -25.88 41.80
N ASN A 7 -16.72 -26.39 42.62
CA ASN A 7 -16.94 -27.82 42.76
C ASN A 7 -17.67 -28.46 41.55
N LYS A 8 -18.22 -27.65 40.64
CA LYS A 8 -18.83 -28.09 39.39
C LYS A 8 -17.88 -28.08 38.20
N ILE A 9 -16.70 -27.50 38.36
CA ILE A 9 -15.69 -27.41 37.29
C ILE A 9 -14.86 -28.68 37.30
N GLU A 10 -14.96 -29.42 36.24
CA GLU A 10 -14.08 -30.55 35.94
C GLU A 10 -12.95 -30.09 35.04
N PHE A 11 -11.77 -30.66 35.23
CA PHE A 11 -10.65 -30.42 34.33
C PHE A 11 -10.89 -31.16 33.01
N TYR A 12 -10.79 -30.44 31.92
CA TYR A 12 -10.78 -31.00 30.57
C TYR A 12 -9.79 -30.24 29.71
N SER A 13 -9.24 -30.86 28.68
CA SER A 13 -8.38 -30.20 27.68
C SER A 13 -9.19 -29.80 26.46
N LEU A 14 -8.95 -28.61 25.96
CA LEU A 14 -9.45 -28.14 24.69
C LEU A 14 -8.56 -28.56 23.51
N GLU A 15 -7.36 -29.06 23.78
CA GLU A 15 -6.45 -29.59 22.77
C GLU A 15 -7.05 -30.80 22.10
N LYS A 16 -7.08 -30.74 20.75
CA LYS A 16 -7.56 -31.83 19.88
C LYS A 16 -6.57 -32.05 18.74
N HIS A 17 -6.55 -33.26 18.20
CA HIS A 17 -5.86 -33.52 16.95
C HIS A 17 -6.47 -32.68 15.83
N GLN A 18 -5.64 -32.16 14.94
CA GLN A 18 -6.10 -31.42 13.78
C GLN A 18 -6.94 -32.33 12.88
N SER A 19 -8.16 -31.92 12.61
CA SER A 19 -9.08 -32.61 11.68
C SER A 19 -9.17 -31.83 10.39
N ILE A 20 -8.87 -32.47 9.28
CA ILE A 20 -8.98 -31.89 7.95
C ILE A 20 -10.46 -31.91 7.55
N PRO A 21 -11.10 -30.75 7.27
CA PRO A 21 -12.46 -30.73 6.77
C PRO A 21 -12.54 -31.44 5.41
N GLU A 22 -13.35 -32.46 5.33
CA GLU A 22 -13.52 -33.24 4.10
C GLU A 22 -14.57 -32.61 3.17
N VAL A 23 -14.44 -32.87 1.88
CA VAL A 23 -15.44 -32.57 0.86
C VAL A 23 -16.01 -33.84 0.33
N GLU A 24 -17.24 -33.81 -0.15
CA GLU A 24 -17.81 -34.91 -0.91
C GLU A 24 -17.00 -35.11 -2.20
N VAL A 25 -16.44 -36.28 -2.37
CA VAL A 25 -15.58 -36.60 -3.50
C VAL A 25 -16.29 -37.57 -4.47
N THR A 26 -15.87 -37.54 -5.73
CA THR A 26 -16.34 -38.55 -6.71
C THR A 26 -16.02 -39.95 -6.23
N HIS A 27 -17.02 -40.80 -6.23
CA HIS A 27 -16.88 -42.17 -5.79
C HIS A 27 -16.24 -43.06 -6.86
N TYR A 28 -15.05 -43.58 -6.59
CA TYR A 28 -14.35 -44.51 -7.46
C TYR A 28 -14.46 -45.93 -6.96
N ASN A 29 -14.57 -46.90 -7.89
CA ASN A 29 -14.62 -48.31 -7.53
C ASN A 29 -13.29 -48.76 -6.93
N LYS A 30 -13.34 -49.59 -5.90
CA LYS A 30 -12.17 -50.31 -5.37
C LYS A 30 -11.62 -51.22 -6.48
N TYR A 31 -10.28 -51.26 -6.57
CA TYR A 31 -9.58 -52.03 -7.63
C TYR A 31 -9.84 -51.47 -9.05
N ASP A 32 -10.10 -50.19 -9.23
CA ASP A 32 -10.22 -49.60 -10.56
C ASP A 32 -8.82 -49.32 -11.14
N TRP A 33 -8.35 -50.31 -11.90
CA TRP A 33 -7.06 -50.30 -12.60
C TRP A 33 -7.15 -49.76 -14.03
N SER A 34 -8.31 -49.38 -14.49
CA SER A 34 -8.60 -49.05 -15.89
C SER A 34 -7.78 -47.88 -16.44
N ARG A 35 -7.23 -47.05 -15.57
CA ARG A 35 -6.45 -45.88 -15.95
C ARG A 35 -4.94 -46.08 -15.88
N VAL A 36 -4.47 -47.16 -15.28
CA VAL A 36 -3.06 -47.55 -15.29
C VAL A 36 -2.69 -48.07 -16.68
N PRO A 37 -1.58 -47.59 -17.30
CA PRO A 37 -1.17 -48.04 -18.63
C PRO A 37 -0.93 -49.55 -18.70
N GLU A 38 -1.40 -50.20 -19.78
CA GLU A 38 -1.27 -51.65 -19.96
C GLU A 38 0.19 -52.13 -19.91
N ASP A 39 1.10 -51.34 -20.47
CA ASP A 39 2.55 -51.63 -20.50
C ASP A 39 3.20 -51.56 -19.10
N MET A 40 2.55 -50.97 -18.12
CA MET A 40 3.03 -50.87 -16.74
C MET A 40 2.33 -51.88 -15.80
N MET A 41 1.24 -52.48 -16.20
CA MET A 41 0.33 -53.24 -15.35
C MET A 41 1.03 -54.43 -14.64
N ASP A 42 1.93 -55.12 -15.34
CA ASP A 42 2.60 -56.31 -14.82
C ASP A 42 3.56 -56.03 -13.66
N THR A 43 4.20 -54.86 -13.67
CA THR A 43 5.21 -54.51 -12.66
C THR A 43 4.70 -53.46 -11.67
N PHE A 44 3.58 -52.81 -11.95
CA PHE A 44 3.08 -51.66 -11.16
C PHE A 44 2.93 -51.97 -9.68
N ARG A 45 2.38 -53.12 -9.35
CA ARG A 45 2.14 -53.52 -7.95
C ARG A 45 3.43 -53.76 -7.18
N ASP A 46 4.50 -54.18 -7.84
CA ASP A 46 5.80 -54.39 -7.24
C ASP A 46 6.61 -53.09 -7.14
N ASP A 47 6.51 -52.24 -8.18
CA ASP A 47 7.25 -50.98 -8.29
C ASP A 47 6.65 -49.87 -7.43
N TYR A 48 5.29 -49.82 -7.33
CA TYR A 48 4.53 -48.75 -6.66
C TYR A 48 3.55 -49.28 -5.61
N LYS A 49 4.08 -49.77 -4.50
CA LYS A 49 3.32 -50.47 -3.45
C LYS A 49 2.34 -49.59 -2.73
N VAL A 50 2.71 -48.33 -2.47
CA VAL A 50 1.83 -47.35 -1.77
C VAL A 50 0.70 -46.95 -2.70
N LEU A 51 0.99 -46.56 -3.95
CA LEU A 51 -0.05 -46.22 -4.93
C LEU A 51 -1.01 -47.39 -5.18
N THR A 52 -0.48 -48.62 -5.30
CA THR A 52 -1.31 -49.84 -5.35
C THR A 52 -2.29 -49.91 -4.20
N SER A 53 -1.80 -49.72 -2.98
CA SER A 53 -2.64 -49.76 -1.78
C SER A 53 -3.67 -48.63 -1.71
N LEU A 54 -3.44 -47.49 -2.36
CA LEU A 54 -4.43 -46.39 -2.46
C LEU A 54 -5.55 -46.75 -3.46
N ILE A 55 -5.19 -47.34 -4.60
CA ILE A 55 -6.18 -47.83 -5.59
C ILE A 55 -7.08 -48.91 -4.97
N GLU A 56 -6.53 -49.73 -4.10
CA GLU A 56 -7.20 -50.83 -3.42
C GLU A 56 -7.79 -50.43 -2.05
N SER A 57 -7.74 -49.16 -1.69
CA SER A 57 -8.21 -48.66 -0.41
C SER A 57 -9.73 -48.70 -0.25
N ASP A 58 -10.20 -48.84 0.99
CA ASP A 58 -11.59 -48.60 1.36
C ASP A 58 -11.89 -47.12 1.67
N ASN A 59 -10.87 -46.30 1.84
CA ASN A 59 -11.00 -44.87 2.13
C ASN A 59 -11.28 -44.10 0.83
N GLU A 60 -12.41 -43.39 0.79
CA GLU A 60 -12.83 -42.63 -0.42
C GLU A 60 -11.87 -41.47 -0.76
N GLN A 61 -11.27 -40.82 0.23
CA GLN A 61 -10.32 -39.74 0.01
C GLN A 61 -9.02 -40.25 -0.61
N GLU A 62 -8.56 -41.45 -0.23
CA GLU A 62 -7.38 -42.08 -0.81
C GLU A 62 -7.63 -42.50 -2.27
N LYS A 63 -8.75 -43.17 -2.54
CA LYS A 63 -9.12 -43.56 -3.90
C LYS A 63 -9.29 -42.37 -4.82
N TYR A 64 -9.99 -41.36 -4.35
CA TYR A 64 -10.19 -40.11 -5.10
C TYR A 64 -8.84 -39.45 -5.46
N TRP A 65 -7.98 -39.27 -4.48
CA TRP A 65 -6.68 -38.65 -4.68
C TRP A 65 -5.86 -39.34 -5.76
N ILE A 66 -5.72 -40.68 -5.70
CA ILE A 66 -4.90 -41.39 -6.67
C ILE A 66 -5.53 -41.37 -8.06
N GLN A 67 -6.86 -41.56 -8.18
CA GLN A 67 -7.53 -41.55 -9.47
C GLN A 67 -7.47 -40.17 -10.15
N GLU A 68 -7.67 -39.09 -9.42
CA GLU A 68 -7.52 -37.71 -9.95
C GLU A 68 -6.08 -37.44 -10.39
N CYS A 69 -5.08 -37.91 -9.63
CA CYS A 69 -3.68 -37.77 -10.04
C CYS A 69 -3.40 -38.53 -11.34
N ILE A 70 -3.92 -39.75 -11.50
CA ILE A 70 -3.77 -40.54 -12.73
C ILE A 70 -4.46 -39.84 -13.91
N ILE A 71 -5.68 -39.37 -13.74
CA ILE A 71 -6.42 -38.60 -14.77
C ILE A 71 -5.59 -37.40 -15.21
N ALA A 72 -5.10 -36.60 -14.26
CA ALA A 72 -4.28 -35.44 -14.57
C ALA A 72 -2.96 -35.81 -15.27
N MET A 73 -2.33 -36.95 -14.92
CA MET A 73 -1.15 -37.44 -15.63
C MET A 73 -1.47 -37.83 -17.07
N GLN A 74 -2.64 -38.39 -17.35
CA GLN A 74 -3.11 -38.70 -18.71
C GLN A 74 -3.34 -37.40 -19.50
N GLU A 75 -4.10 -36.46 -18.95
CA GLU A 75 -4.41 -35.16 -19.58
C GLU A 75 -3.16 -34.34 -19.91
N LYS A 76 -2.16 -34.38 -19.01
CA LYS A 76 -0.89 -33.67 -19.19
C LYS A 76 0.16 -34.44 -20.00
N GLY A 77 -0.16 -35.65 -20.51
CA GLY A 77 0.77 -36.49 -21.29
C GLY A 77 1.97 -37.01 -20.47
N LEU A 78 1.80 -37.17 -19.15
CA LEU A 78 2.86 -37.57 -18.22
C LEU A 78 2.80 -39.06 -17.84
N ILE A 79 1.72 -39.75 -18.21
CA ILE A 79 1.36 -41.09 -17.73
C ILE A 79 2.43 -42.15 -18.01
N HIS A 80 3.21 -42.04 -19.10
CA HIS A 80 4.28 -42.98 -19.46
C HIS A 80 5.66 -42.56 -18.94
N LYS A 81 5.75 -41.48 -18.17
CA LYS A 81 7.03 -40.97 -17.64
C LYS A 81 7.31 -41.57 -16.25
N LYS A 82 8.21 -42.56 -16.14
CA LYS A 82 8.54 -43.28 -14.90
C LYS A 82 8.83 -42.33 -13.70
N GLY A 83 9.60 -41.26 -13.88
CA GLY A 83 9.96 -40.35 -12.81
C GLY A 83 8.79 -39.65 -12.12
N TYR A 84 7.63 -39.50 -12.82
CA TYR A 84 6.40 -38.96 -12.21
C TYR A 84 5.74 -39.97 -11.27
N TRP A 85 5.73 -41.22 -11.65
CA TRP A 85 5.22 -42.30 -10.80
C TRP A 85 6.09 -42.50 -9.55
N GLU A 86 7.42 -42.49 -9.72
CA GLU A 86 8.38 -42.60 -8.60
C GLU A 86 8.17 -41.46 -7.61
N ARG A 87 7.98 -40.25 -8.12
CA ARG A 87 7.71 -39.06 -7.27
C ARG A 87 6.36 -39.16 -6.57
N LEU A 88 5.32 -39.62 -7.28
CA LEU A 88 3.98 -39.78 -6.70
C LEU A 88 3.97 -40.83 -5.60
N GLU A 89 4.69 -41.97 -5.79
CA GLU A 89 4.92 -42.99 -4.79
C GLU A 89 5.61 -42.46 -3.53
N GLU A 90 6.67 -41.65 -3.71
CA GLU A 90 7.37 -40.98 -2.59
C GLU A 90 6.40 -40.04 -1.81
N GLU A 91 5.63 -39.23 -2.53
CA GLU A 91 4.68 -38.30 -1.92
C GLU A 91 3.58 -39.03 -1.15
N ALA A 92 3.04 -40.08 -1.73
CA ALA A 92 2.04 -40.95 -1.10
C ALA A 92 2.58 -41.59 0.18
N ARG A 93 3.81 -42.15 0.10
CA ARG A 93 4.49 -42.78 1.24
C ARG A 93 4.65 -41.80 2.41
N VAL A 94 5.18 -40.58 2.13
CA VAL A 94 5.39 -39.57 3.16
C VAL A 94 4.06 -39.12 3.77
N LYS A 95 3.03 -38.88 2.95
CA LYS A 95 1.68 -38.55 3.42
C LYS A 95 1.11 -39.61 4.36
N ARG A 96 1.28 -40.88 4.05
CA ARG A 96 0.85 -41.96 4.96
C ARG A 96 1.58 -41.95 6.29
N VAL A 97 2.90 -41.85 6.27
CA VAL A 97 3.71 -41.83 7.49
C VAL A 97 3.31 -40.63 8.38
N ILE A 98 3.09 -39.46 7.81
CA ILE A 98 2.63 -38.30 8.55
C ILE A 98 1.20 -38.49 9.03
N GLY A 99 0.30 -39.01 8.19
CA GLY A 99 -1.11 -39.21 8.52
C GLY A 99 -1.28 -40.19 9.70
N GLU A 100 -0.49 -41.27 9.73
CA GLU A 100 -0.46 -42.20 10.87
C GLU A 100 -0.04 -41.54 12.17
N LYS A 101 0.98 -40.65 12.12
CA LYS A 101 1.46 -39.93 13.29
C LYS A 101 0.48 -38.84 13.76
N LEU A 102 -0.21 -38.16 12.82
CA LEU A 102 -1.20 -37.11 13.13
C LEU A 102 -2.61 -37.69 13.36
N GLN A 103 -2.82 -38.99 13.12
CA GLN A 103 -4.14 -39.65 13.19
C GLN A 103 -5.19 -38.97 12.27
N THR A 104 -4.78 -38.58 11.06
CA THR A 104 -5.64 -37.91 10.08
C THR A 104 -5.33 -38.40 8.66
N CYS A 105 -6.33 -38.34 7.77
CA CYS A 105 -6.15 -38.66 6.35
C CYS A 105 -5.48 -37.50 5.61
N MET A 106 -4.18 -37.57 5.38
CA MET A 106 -3.42 -36.54 4.68
C MET A 106 -3.82 -36.33 3.21
N PHE A 107 -4.57 -37.28 2.61
CA PHE A 107 -5.06 -37.18 1.24
C PHE A 107 -6.32 -36.30 1.14
N ALA A 108 -7.09 -36.18 2.21
CA ALA A 108 -8.23 -35.28 2.26
C ALA A 108 -7.85 -33.80 2.11
N TYR A 109 -6.67 -33.40 2.57
CA TYR A 109 -6.22 -31.99 2.52
C TYR A 109 -6.08 -31.44 1.08
N PRO A 110 -5.30 -32.06 0.16
CA PRO A 110 -5.25 -31.62 -1.23
C PRO A 110 -6.58 -31.86 -1.98
N ASN A 111 -7.39 -32.88 -1.61
CA ASN A 111 -8.71 -33.08 -2.22
C ASN A 111 -9.66 -31.91 -1.92
N THR A 112 -9.71 -31.48 -0.66
CA THR A 112 -10.49 -30.31 -0.23
C THR A 112 -10.02 -29.04 -0.97
N LEU A 113 -8.70 -28.86 -1.11
CA LEU A 113 -8.17 -27.70 -1.83
C LEU A 113 -8.46 -27.75 -3.33
N LYS A 114 -8.37 -28.93 -3.97
CA LYS A 114 -8.77 -29.09 -5.38
C LYS A 114 -10.21 -28.65 -5.59
N HIS A 115 -11.14 -29.11 -4.75
CA HIS A 115 -12.54 -28.72 -4.81
C HIS A 115 -12.71 -27.21 -4.74
N TYR A 116 -12.03 -26.54 -3.80
CA TYR A 116 -12.13 -25.08 -3.68
C TYR A 116 -11.39 -24.32 -4.79
N VAL A 117 -10.28 -24.84 -5.31
CA VAL A 117 -9.62 -24.25 -6.48
C VAL A 117 -10.57 -24.23 -7.68
N ASP A 118 -11.28 -25.34 -7.95
CA ASP A 118 -12.29 -25.38 -9.02
C ASP A 118 -13.44 -24.39 -8.77
N LEU A 119 -13.90 -24.26 -7.52
CA LEU A 119 -14.89 -23.24 -7.12
C LEU A 119 -14.35 -21.82 -7.33
N PHE A 120 -13.07 -21.53 -7.06
CA PHE A 120 -12.49 -20.21 -7.27
C PHE A 120 -12.48 -19.81 -8.74
N TRP A 121 -12.11 -20.73 -9.63
CA TRP A 121 -12.21 -20.51 -11.07
C TRP A 121 -13.65 -20.23 -11.50
N ASN A 122 -14.60 -21.02 -11.01
CA ASN A 122 -16.04 -20.83 -11.28
C ASN A 122 -16.58 -19.51 -10.71
N CYS A 123 -16.00 -18.99 -9.66
CA CYS A 123 -16.31 -17.66 -9.13
C CYS A 123 -15.71 -16.52 -9.95
N GLY A 124 -14.87 -16.85 -10.94
CA GLY A 124 -14.19 -15.87 -11.81
C GLY A 124 -12.89 -15.32 -11.20
N SER A 125 -12.27 -16.05 -10.26
CA SER A 125 -10.92 -15.72 -9.76
C SER A 125 -9.90 -16.61 -10.45
N THR A 126 -8.82 -16.03 -10.93
CA THR A 126 -7.59 -16.79 -11.20
C THR A 126 -7.00 -17.31 -9.90
N VAL A 127 -6.27 -18.41 -9.99
CA VAL A 127 -5.42 -18.93 -8.92
C VAL A 127 -3.97 -18.72 -9.35
N GLY A 128 -3.14 -18.15 -8.46
CA GLY A 128 -1.74 -17.87 -8.76
C GLY A 128 -0.95 -19.13 -9.14
N ALA A 129 0.22 -18.95 -9.76
CA ALA A 129 1.07 -20.06 -10.20
C ALA A 129 1.51 -20.99 -9.05
N GLY A 130 1.38 -20.52 -7.83
CA GLY A 130 1.70 -21.21 -6.58
C GLY A 130 2.49 -20.34 -5.64
N ARG A 131 2.66 -20.81 -4.41
CA ARG A 131 3.34 -20.05 -3.35
C ARG A 131 4.01 -21.00 -2.36
N GLY A 132 5.13 -20.54 -1.79
CA GLY A 132 5.82 -21.29 -0.73
C GLY A 132 6.33 -22.65 -1.17
N SER A 133 6.51 -23.54 -0.22
CA SER A 133 7.04 -24.88 -0.45
C SER A 133 6.03 -25.85 -1.10
N ALA A 134 4.74 -25.52 -1.10
CA ALA A 134 3.68 -26.34 -1.70
C ALA A 134 3.87 -26.59 -3.21
N CYS A 135 4.56 -25.69 -3.93
CA CYS A 135 4.89 -25.86 -5.33
C CYS A 135 5.88 -27.02 -5.61
N ALA A 136 6.51 -27.59 -4.58
CA ALA A 136 7.40 -28.73 -4.73
C ALA A 136 6.67 -30.07 -4.71
N ALA A 137 5.35 -30.10 -4.49
CA ALA A 137 4.56 -31.31 -4.49
C ALA A 137 3.92 -31.57 -5.86
N LEU A 138 4.21 -32.74 -6.44
CA LEU A 138 3.68 -33.17 -7.73
C LEU A 138 2.16 -33.29 -7.70
N ASN A 139 1.61 -33.84 -6.61
CA ASN A 139 0.17 -33.99 -6.47
C ASN A 139 -0.56 -32.62 -6.50
N HIS A 140 0.05 -31.54 -6.00
CA HIS A 140 -0.56 -30.21 -6.07
C HIS A 140 -0.61 -29.69 -7.51
N TYR A 141 0.43 -29.94 -8.30
CA TYR A 141 0.45 -29.62 -9.73
C TYR A 141 -0.59 -30.43 -10.51
N LEU A 142 -0.66 -31.75 -10.26
CA LEU A 142 -1.63 -32.63 -10.92
C LEU A 142 -3.07 -32.22 -10.58
N LEU A 143 -3.34 -31.90 -9.34
CA LEU A 143 -4.68 -31.47 -8.88
C LEU A 143 -5.01 -30.00 -9.20
N GLY A 144 -4.11 -29.25 -9.87
CA GLY A 144 -4.31 -27.86 -10.26
C GLY A 144 -4.27 -26.86 -9.10
N ILE A 145 -3.79 -27.26 -7.93
CA ILE A 145 -3.59 -26.39 -6.76
C ILE A 145 -2.42 -25.43 -7.00
N THR A 146 -1.35 -25.91 -7.63
CA THR A 146 -0.23 -25.14 -8.15
C THR A 146 -0.09 -25.36 -9.65
N GLN A 147 0.56 -24.42 -10.37
CA GLN A 147 0.67 -24.46 -11.82
C GLN A 147 2.08 -24.82 -12.32
N LEU A 148 3.02 -25.11 -11.41
CA LEU A 148 4.39 -25.46 -11.74
C LEU A 148 4.61 -26.96 -11.66
N ASP A 149 5.21 -27.54 -12.71
CA ASP A 149 5.67 -28.92 -12.68
C ASP A 149 6.95 -29.04 -11.82
N PRO A 150 6.89 -29.64 -10.63
CA PRO A 150 8.04 -29.70 -9.73
C PRO A 150 9.16 -30.60 -10.21
N ILE A 151 8.90 -31.52 -11.16
CA ILE A 151 9.91 -32.41 -11.74
C ILE A 151 10.68 -31.67 -12.82
N GLU A 152 9.98 -30.97 -13.69
CA GLU A 152 10.60 -30.13 -14.73
C GLU A 152 11.57 -29.10 -14.12
N TRP A 153 11.20 -28.51 -13.00
CA TRP A 153 11.98 -27.47 -12.32
C TRP A 153 12.89 -27.97 -11.18
N ASP A 154 13.11 -29.27 -11.04
CA ASP A 154 13.92 -29.91 -9.99
C ASP A 154 13.58 -29.38 -8.57
N LEU A 155 12.28 -29.21 -8.27
CA LEU A 155 11.81 -28.74 -6.97
C LEU A 155 11.73 -29.90 -5.98
N PRO A 156 12.47 -29.87 -4.87
CA PRO A 156 12.57 -31.01 -3.97
C PRO A 156 11.35 -31.13 -3.05
N PHE A 157 10.62 -32.25 -3.13
CA PHE A 157 9.43 -32.52 -2.32
C PHE A 157 9.70 -32.45 -0.80
N TRP A 158 10.87 -32.97 -0.35
CA TRP A 158 11.26 -32.95 1.06
C TRP A 158 11.29 -31.53 1.67
N ARG A 159 11.28 -30.49 0.85
CA ARG A 159 11.21 -29.10 1.31
C ARG A 159 9.78 -28.71 1.72
N TYR A 160 8.77 -29.36 1.16
CA TYR A 160 7.38 -29.18 1.54
C TYR A 160 7.06 -29.97 2.81
N ILE A 161 7.04 -31.27 2.75
CA ILE A 161 6.87 -32.18 3.89
C ILE A 161 7.90 -33.33 3.82
N ASN A 162 8.18 -33.96 4.96
CA ASN A 162 9.08 -35.10 5.04
C ASN A 162 8.82 -35.88 6.33
N ASP A 163 9.36 -37.10 6.43
CA ASP A 163 9.14 -38.04 7.55
C ASP A 163 9.55 -37.51 8.92
N GLU A 164 10.48 -36.52 8.97
CA GLU A 164 11.03 -35.93 10.19
C GLU A 164 10.21 -34.72 10.68
N ARG A 165 9.42 -34.13 9.79
CA ARG A 165 8.58 -32.95 10.08
C ARG A 165 7.11 -33.34 10.03
N VAL A 166 6.57 -33.69 11.21
CA VAL A 166 5.20 -34.19 11.37
C VAL A 166 4.25 -33.01 11.51
N GLU A 167 3.81 -32.46 10.35
CA GLU A 167 2.86 -31.36 10.25
C GLU A 167 2.13 -31.43 8.89
N LEU A 168 1.00 -30.75 8.76
CA LEU A 168 0.18 -30.80 7.54
C LEU A 168 0.86 -30.13 6.34
N GLY A 169 1.77 -29.20 6.55
CA GLY A 169 2.36 -28.37 5.52
C GLY A 169 1.41 -27.26 5.05
N ASP A 170 1.94 -26.05 4.91
CA ASP A 170 1.15 -24.91 4.48
C ASP A 170 0.93 -24.95 2.96
N ILE A 171 -0.31 -24.71 2.53
CA ILE A 171 -0.69 -24.52 1.12
C ILE A 171 -1.38 -23.16 1.01
N ASP A 172 -0.65 -22.18 0.50
CA ASP A 172 -1.12 -20.82 0.30
C ASP A 172 -1.65 -20.65 -1.13
N LEU A 173 -2.80 -19.98 -1.30
CA LEU A 173 -3.40 -19.70 -2.60
C LEU A 173 -3.55 -18.20 -2.82
N ASP A 174 -2.97 -17.71 -3.91
CA ASP A 174 -3.12 -16.30 -4.34
C ASP A 174 -4.38 -16.13 -5.17
N LEU A 175 -5.31 -15.28 -4.72
CA LEU A 175 -6.62 -15.05 -5.32
C LEU A 175 -6.83 -13.56 -5.65
N ALA A 176 -7.82 -13.31 -6.52
CA ALA A 176 -8.24 -11.95 -6.87
C ALA A 176 -9.04 -11.29 -5.73
N PRO A 177 -8.61 -10.13 -5.20
CA PRO A 177 -9.32 -9.41 -4.15
C PRO A 177 -10.79 -9.11 -4.49
N SER A 178 -11.09 -8.78 -5.73
CA SER A 178 -12.45 -8.46 -6.17
C SER A 178 -13.43 -9.63 -6.05
N LYS A 179 -12.95 -10.87 -6.09
CA LYS A 179 -13.76 -12.09 -6.11
C LYS A 179 -13.95 -12.74 -4.75
N ILE A 180 -13.20 -12.33 -3.73
CA ILE A 180 -13.17 -13.05 -2.43
C ILE A 180 -14.53 -13.13 -1.72
N GLN A 181 -15.36 -12.09 -1.82
CA GLN A 181 -16.70 -12.10 -1.18
C GLN A 181 -17.64 -13.10 -1.86
N LYS A 182 -17.58 -13.20 -3.20
CA LYS A 182 -18.32 -14.21 -3.95
C LYS A 182 -17.85 -15.61 -3.59
N ILE A 183 -16.55 -15.82 -3.51
CA ILE A 183 -15.95 -17.09 -3.08
C ILE A 183 -16.45 -17.48 -1.68
N PHE A 184 -16.39 -16.57 -0.71
CA PHE A 184 -16.87 -16.84 0.64
C PHE A 184 -18.37 -17.12 0.69
N ALA A 185 -19.16 -16.46 -0.14
CA ALA A 185 -20.60 -16.70 -0.23
C ALA A 185 -20.90 -18.11 -0.77
N GLU A 186 -20.18 -18.56 -1.81
CA GLU A 186 -20.38 -19.89 -2.37
C GLU A 186 -19.92 -20.99 -1.40
N ILE A 187 -18.79 -20.83 -0.70
CA ILE A 187 -18.35 -21.77 0.33
C ILE A 187 -19.41 -21.86 1.46
N ARG A 188 -19.96 -20.74 1.91
CA ARG A 188 -21.02 -20.74 2.94
C ARG A 188 -22.33 -21.33 2.46
N LYS A 189 -22.63 -21.22 1.18
CA LYS A 189 -23.81 -21.85 0.59
C LYS A 189 -23.68 -23.39 0.61
N GLU A 190 -22.48 -23.89 0.43
CA GLU A 190 -22.17 -25.33 0.49
C GLU A 190 -22.13 -25.85 1.93
N ARG A 191 -21.38 -25.18 2.83
CA ARG A 191 -21.10 -25.65 4.20
C ARG A 191 -21.98 -25.02 5.30
N GLY A 192 -22.89 -24.12 4.92
CA GLY A 192 -23.64 -23.31 5.87
C GLY A 192 -22.92 -22.03 6.30
N GLU A 193 -23.65 -21.11 6.90
CA GLU A 193 -23.17 -19.78 7.30
C GLU A 193 -21.93 -19.84 8.22
N LEU A 194 -21.85 -20.84 9.09
CA LEU A 194 -20.76 -21.06 10.03
C LEU A 194 -19.67 -21.98 9.50
N GLY A 195 -19.83 -22.54 8.30
CA GLY A 195 -18.87 -23.46 7.67
C GLY A 195 -17.57 -22.80 7.22
N LEU A 196 -17.54 -21.44 7.14
CA LEU A 196 -16.33 -20.66 6.85
C LEU A 196 -16.23 -19.47 7.79
N VAL A 197 -15.15 -19.42 8.58
CA VAL A 197 -14.89 -18.35 9.56
C VAL A 197 -13.47 -17.84 9.41
N GLN A 198 -13.29 -16.52 9.42
CA GLN A 198 -11.95 -15.93 9.40
C GLN A 198 -11.28 -16.04 10.78
N VAL A 199 -9.96 -16.23 10.78
CA VAL A 199 -9.18 -16.31 12.02
C VAL A 199 -9.07 -14.92 12.66
N CYS A 200 -9.15 -14.88 14.00
CA CYS A 200 -8.88 -13.68 14.79
C CYS A 200 -7.37 -13.37 14.83
N THR A 201 -7.05 -12.09 14.82
CA THR A 201 -5.72 -11.60 15.16
C THR A 201 -5.79 -10.56 16.26
N PHE A 202 -4.86 -10.60 17.22
CA PHE A 202 -4.69 -9.59 18.22
C PHE A 202 -3.67 -8.55 17.75
N GLY A 203 -4.15 -7.33 17.49
CA GLY A 203 -3.26 -6.21 17.21
C GLY A 203 -2.66 -5.67 18.49
N THR A 204 -1.34 -5.47 18.49
CA THR A 204 -0.62 -4.86 19.60
C THR A 204 -0.21 -3.43 19.29
N GLU A 205 0.04 -2.64 20.32
CA GLU A 205 0.65 -1.31 20.16
C GLU A 205 2.10 -1.47 19.72
N GLY A 206 2.32 -1.37 18.40
CA GLY A 206 3.67 -1.25 17.85
C GLY A 206 4.27 0.12 18.15
N THR A 207 5.54 0.31 17.82
CA THR A 207 6.28 1.55 18.13
C THR A 207 5.53 2.83 17.73
N LYS A 208 5.00 2.88 16.50
CA LYS A 208 4.26 4.06 16.02
C LYS A 208 2.94 4.27 16.75
N SER A 209 2.16 3.22 16.91
CA SER A 209 0.85 3.33 17.56
C SER A 209 0.98 3.62 19.04
N ALA A 210 2.00 3.07 19.73
CA ALA A 210 2.29 3.38 21.12
C ALA A 210 2.57 4.87 21.34
N ILE A 211 3.35 5.51 20.45
CA ILE A 211 3.59 6.96 20.50
C ILE A 211 2.27 7.72 20.31
N LEU A 212 1.50 7.40 19.28
CA LEU A 212 0.24 8.10 18.99
C LEU A 212 -0.79 7.94 20.12
N THR A 213 -0.88 6.74 20.71
CA THR A 213 -1.79 6.46 21.82
C THR A 213 -1.34 7.16 23.10
N ALA A 214 -0.05 7.12 23.42
CA ALA A 214 0.51 7.83 24.55
C ALA A 214 0.29 9.36 24.45
N CYS A 215 0.58 9.95 23.29
CA CYS A 215 0.37 11.38 23.04
C CYS A 215 -1.09 11.79 23.19
N ARG A 216 -2.03 10.98 22.69
CA ARG A 216 -3.47 11.22 22.84
C ARG A 216 -3.92 11.17 24.30
N GLY A 217 -3.35 10.25 25.09
CA GLY A 217 -3.67 10.07 26.52
C GLY A 217 -2.91 10.98 27.46
N TYR A 218 -1.84 11.63 27.00
CA TYR A 218 -0.99 12.51 27.82
C TYR A 218 -1.79 13.71 28.33
N ARG A 219 -1.59 14.06 29.61
CA ARG A 219 -2.25 15.20 30.26
C ARG A 219 -1.25 15.95 31.11
N SER A 220 -1.23 17.27 30.95
CA SER A 220 -0.50 18.21 31.81
C SER A 220 -1.24 19.56 31.81
N GLU A 221 -0.80 20.50 32.62
CA GLU A 221 -1.36 21.86 32.61
C GLU A 221 -1.26 22.52 31.24
N GLU A 222 -0.17 22.27 30.52
CA GLU A 222 0.07 22.80 29.17
C GLU A 222 -0.70 22.03 28.08
N TYR A 223 -0.99 20.75 28.30
CA TYR A 223 -1.66 19.85 27.35
C TYR A 223 -2.90 19.17 27.97
N PRO A 224 -3.95 19.92 28.33
CA PRO A 224 -5.14 19.39 29.00
C PRO A 224 -5.93 18.41 28.16
N ASP A 225 -5.88 18.55 26.81
CA ASP A 225 -6.59 17.69 25.84
C ASP A 225 -5.69 16.64 25.18
N GLY A 226 -4.42 16.56 25.61
CA GLY A 226 -3.41 15.69 25.01
C GLY A 226 -2.51 16.43 24.02
N ILE A 227 -1.47 15.73 23.57
CA ILE A 227 -0.55 16.25 22.54
C ILE A 227 -1.25 16.17 21.17
N ASP A 228 -1.11 17.23 20.40
CA ASP A 228 -1.70 17.34 19.06
C ASP A 228 -1.31 16.18 18.15
N VAL A 229 -2.23 15.78 17.26
CA VAL A 229 -2.04 14.64 16.36
C VAL A 229 -0.84 14.84 15.43
N ASP A 230 -0.61 16.07 14.95
CA ASP A 230 0.50 16.34 14.03
C ASP A 230 1.85 16.26 14.76
N GLU A 231 1.92 16.72 16.01
CA GLU A 231 3.12 16.56 16.83
C GLU A 231 3.37 15.09 17.19
N ALA A 232 2.32 14.33 17.53
CA ALA A 232 2.42 12.90 17.74
C ALA A 232 2.90 12.16 16.48
N GLN A 233 2.42 12.56 15.29
CA GLN A 233 2.89 12.01 14.02
C GLN A 233 4.34 12.41 13.74
N TYR A 234 4.74 13.62 14.07
CA TYR A 234 6.13 14.06 13.98
C TYR A 234 7.03 13.18 14.85
N LEU A 235 6.72 13.01 16.13
CA LEU A 235 7.48 12.13 17.03
C LEU A 235 7.60 10.70 16.45
N SER A 236 6.49 10.16 15.96
CA SER A 236 6.49 8.81 15.37
C SER A 236 7.32 8.72 14.09
N SER A 237 7.43 9.80 13.32
CA SER A 237 8.19 9.85 12.08
C SER A 237 9.71 9.86 12.29
N LEU A 238 10.17 10.19 13.50
CA LEU A 238 11.59 10.15 13.86
C LEU A 238 12.11 8.74 14.12
N ILE A 239 11.24 7.74 14.19
CA ILE A 239 11.60 6.35 14.45
C ILE A 239 12.18 5.69 13.19
N PRO A 240 13.42 5.18 13.23
CA PRO A 240 14.01 4.49 12.10
C PRO A 240 13.28 3.20 11.75
N GLN A 241 13.33 2.87 10.46
CA GLN A 241 12.80 1.62 9.93
C GLN A 241 13.93 0.78 9.34
N GLU A 242 13.89 -0.50 9.62
CA GLU A 242 14.82 -1.49 9.06
C GLU A 242 14.02 -2.66 8.50
N ARG A 243 14.22 -3.00 7.22
CA ARG A 243 13.52 -4.11 6.54
C ARG A 243 11.98 -4.06 6.66
N GLY A 244 11.41 -2.86 6.66
CA GLY A 244 9.95 -2.67 6.79
C GLY A 244 9.43 -2.61 8.22
N PHE A 245 10.26 -2.87 9.23
CA PHE A 245 9.88 -2.81 10.65
C PHE A 245 10.49 -1.59 11.34
N LEU A 246 9.68 -0.90 12.12
CA LEU A 246 10.14 0.19 12.97
C LEU A 246 10.99 -0.38 14.12
N TRP A 247 12.01 0.37 14.52
CA TRP A 247 12.79 -0.02 15.70
C TRP A 247 11.93 0.00 16.96
N PRO A 248 12.13 -0.95 17.89
CA PRO A 248 11.54 -0.85 19.22
C PRO A 248 11.99 0.46 19.92
N ILE A 249 11.14 1.01 20.76
CA ILE A 249 11.45 2.26 21.50
C ILE A 249 12.74 2.13 22.29
N GLU A 250 12.99 0.98 22.90
CA GLU A 250 14.22 0.71 23.64
C GLU A 250 15.47 0.87 22.76
N ASP A 251 15.48 0.29 21.55
CA ASP A 251 16.58 0.44 20.59
C ASP A 251 16.72 1.91 20.11
N VAL A 252 15.62 2.65 20.03
CA VAL A 252 15.62 4.07 19.65
C VAL A 252 16.26 4.96 20.72
N VAL A 253 15.96 4.68 21.97
CA VAL A 253 16.44 5.47 23.11
C VAL A 253 17.87 5.08 23.51
N ASN A 254 18.13 3.79 23.67
CA ASN A 254 19.38 3.28 24.23
C ASN A 254 20.38 2.83 23.16
N GLY A 255 19.91 2.62 21.94
CA GLY A 255 20.67 1.92 20.91
C GLY A 255 20.66 0.40 21.14
N ASN A 256 21.28 -0.33 20.24
CA ASN A 256 21.46 -1.78 20.35
C ASN A 256 22.78 -2.16 19.67
N GLN A 257 23.78 -2.51 20.45
CA GLN A 257 25.12 -2.81 19.94
C GLN A 257 25.15 -4.07 19.07
N GLU A 258 24.38 -5.10 19.43
CA GLU A 258 24.30 -6.35 18.67
C GLU A 258 23.75 -6.13 17.25
N LYS A 259 22.78 -5.21 17.13
CA LYS A 259 22.18 -4.83 15.85
C LYS A 259 22.86 -3.64 15.17
N GLY A 260 23.95 -3.11 15.77
CA GLY A 260 24.65 -1.93 15.26
C GLY A 260 23.82 -0.64 15.30
N ARG A 261 22.78 -0.57 16.14
CA ARG A 261 21.89 0.57 16.26
C ARG A 261 22.41 1.58 17.28
N LYS A 262 22.41 2.86 16.89
CA LYS A 262 22.77 3.97 17.78
C LYS A 262 21.49 4.69 18.23
N PRO A 263 21.50 5.30 19.46
CA PRO A 263 20.39 6.11 19.92
C PRO A 263 19.98 7.20 18.91
N VAL A 264 18.69 7.40 18.73
CA VAL A 264 18.14 8.42 17.82
C VAL A 264 17.98 9.73 18.57
N LYS A 265 19.02 10.54 18.58
CA LYS A 265 19.08 11.80 19.35
C LYS A 265 17.88 12.72 19.06
N ALA A 266 17.46 12.84 17.79
CA ALA A 266 16.33 13.69 17.41
C ALA A 266 15.03 13.28 18.13
N PHE A 267 14.76 11.97 18.22
CA PHE A 267 13.58 11.47 18.95
C PHE A 267 13.71 11.71 20.45
N VAL A 268 14.87 11.39 21.02
CA VAL A 268 15.12 11.57 22.47
C VAL A 268 14.95 13.04 22.86
N THR A 269 15.51 13.96 22.07
CA THR A 269 15.36 15.41 22.32
C THR A 269 13.90 15.88 22.18
N ALA A 270 13.19 15.41 21.16
CA ALA A 270 11.80 15.83 20.93
C ALA A 270 10.85 15.27 22.02
N VAL A 271 11.00 14.00 22.41
CA VAL A 271 10.13 13.38 23.43
C VAL A 271 10.42 13.91 24.84
N SER A 272 11.65 14.34 25.14
CA SER A 272 12.03 14.89 26.45
C SER A 272 11.40 16.26 26.75
N GLN A 273 10.76 16.91 25.76
CA GLN A 273 9.96 18.13 25.99
C GLN A 273 8.66 17.84 26.76
N TYR A 274 8.26 16.59 26.85
CA TYR A 274 7.02 16.13 27.49
C TYR A 274 7.37 15.24 28.68
N ASP A 275 7.25 15.77 29.88
CA ASP A 275 7.63 15.06 31.11
C ASP A 275 6.84 13.75 31.28
N GLY A 276 7.53 12.63 31.49
CA GLY A 276 6.94 11.31 31.69
C GLY A 276 6.35 10.65 30.42
N LEU A 277 6.29 11.33 29.27
CA LEU A 277 5.70 10.76 28.04
C LEU A 277 6.44 9.48 27.59
N LEU A 278 7.75 9.48 27.66
CA LEU A 278 8.55 8.31 27.25
C LEU A 278 8.21 7.06 28.06
N ASP A 279 8.01 7.18 29.35
CA ASP A 279 7.65 6.06 30.24
C ASP A 279 6.28 5.48 29.87
N ILE A 280 5.35 6.36 29.49
CA ILE A 280 4.01 5.94 29.02
C ILE A 280 4.14 5.17 27.71
N ILE A 281 4.94 5.67 26.75
CA ILE A 281 5.15 5.01 25.45
C ILE A 281 5.74 3.61 25.65
N VAL A 282 6.78 3.48 26.50
CA VAL A 282 7.43 2.20 26.78
C VAL A 282 6.46 1.19 27.38
N ARG A 283 5.62 1.62 28.34
CA ARG A 283 4.61 0.76 28.98
C ARG A 283 3.49 0.32 28.03
N ILE A 284 3.10 1.15 27.09
CA ILE A 284 2.03 0.85 26.12
C ILE A 284 2.54 -0.07 25.01
N GLN A 285 3.79 0.04 24.62
CA GLN A 285 4.35 -0.78 23.54
C GLN A 285 4.19 -2.29 23.84
N GLY A 286 3.63 -3.03 22.86
CA GLY A 286 3.39 -4.47 22.98
C GLY A 286 2.05 -4.86 23.61
N MET A 287 1.31 -3.92 24.21
CA MET A 287 -0.02 -4.21 24.76
C MET A 287 -1.03 -4.49 23.65
N VAL A 288 -1.89 -5.47 23.87
CA VAL A 288 -3.02 -5.75 22.95
C VAL A 288 -4.01 -4.57 22.98
N ASN A 289 -4.28 -3.99 21.82
CA ASN A 289 -5.17 -2.85 21.68
C ASN A 289 -6.43 -3.12 20.85
N LYS A 290 -6.42 -4.13 20.00
CA LYS A 290 -7.56 -4.45 19.12
C LYS A 290 -7.56 -5.91 18.72
N ARG A 291 -8.73 -6.37 18.30
CA ARG A 291 -8.95 -7.62 17.57
C ARG A 291 -9.37 -7.29 16.15
N SER A 292 -8.90 -8.07 15.20
CA SER A 292 -9.24 -7.95 13.78
C SER A 292 -9.29 -9.33 13.13
N SER A 293 -9.87 -9.42 11.94
CA SER A 293 -9.75 -10.62 11.12
C SER A 293 -8.32 -10.76 10.57
N HIS A 294 -7.83 -12.00 10.48
CA HIS A 294 -6.63 -12.32 9.73
C HIS A 294 -6.79 -11.91 8.26
N ALA A 295 -5.69 -11.50 7.63
CA ALA A 295 -5.75 -10.99 6.26
C ALA A 295 -6.11 -12.08 5.22
N SER A 296 -5.67 -13.33 5.45
CA SER A 296 -5.80 -14.45 4.51
C SER A 296 -6.37 -15.72 5.15
N GLY A 297 -6.13 -15.91 6.46
CA GLY A 297 -6.44 -17.16 7.15
C GLY A 297 -7.93 -17.35 7.40
N VAL A 298 -8.45 -18.44 6.91
CA VAL A 298 -9.81 -18.92 7.18
C VAL A 298 -9.77 -20.36 7.73
N ILE A 299 -10.80 -20.72 8.47
CA ILE A 299 -11.03 -22.07 8.93
C ILE A 299 -12.33 -22.57 8.32
N LEU A 300 -12.31 -23.78 7.84
CA LEU A 300 -13.47 -24.50 7.34
C LEU A 300 -13.94 -25.49 8.41
N PHE A 301 -15.23 -25.61 8.60
CA PHE A 301 -15.85 -26.51 9.56
C PHE A 301 -16.83 -27.45 8.87
N ASP A 302 -16.76 -28.72 9.23
CA ASP A 302 -17.70 -29.76 8.77
C ASP A 302 -18.94 -29.87 9.68
N GLU A 303 -18.73 -29.51 10.95
CA GLU A 303 -19.71 -29.66 12.02
C GLU A 303 -20.13 -28.29 12.57
N ASN A 304 -20.96 -28.33 13.61
CA ASN A 304 -21.34 -27.13 14.33
C ASN A 304 -20.11 -26.49 14.98
N ILE A 305 -19.72 -25.32 14.48
CA ILE A 305 -18.58 -24.57 14.96
C ILE A 305 -18.54 -24.39 16.50
N TYR A 306 -19.72 -24.34 17.13
CA TYR A 306 -19.82 -24.13 18.58
C TYR A 306 -19.31 -25.32 19.41
N ASP A 307 -19.13 -26.47 18.79
CA ASP A 307 -18.53 -27.64 19.44
C ASP A 307 -17.00 -27.62 19.44
N SER A 308 -16.40 -26.78 18.61
CA SER A 308 -14.95 -26.72 18.41
C SER A 308 -14.35 -25.32 18.49
N ALA A 309 -15.15 -24.25 18.42
CA ALA A 309 -14.64 -22.88 18.46
C ALA A 309 -15.64 -21.89 19.06
N ALA A 310 -15.11 -20.86 19.72
CA ALA A 310 -15.83 -19.66 20.07
C ALA A 310 -15.72 -18.63 18.94
N VAL A 311 -16.83 -17.96 18.61
CA VAL A 311 -16.90 -16.97 17.52
C VAL A 311 -17.44 -15.62 17.98
N MET A 312 -17.13 -14.58 17.22
CA MET A 312 -17.66 -13.24 17.41
C MET A 312 -17.82 -12.51 16.08
N ARG A 313 -18.59 -11.42 16.08
CA ARG A 313 -18.71 -10.55 14.90
C ARG A 313 -17.80 -9.33 15.01
N THR A 314 -17.18 -8.96 13.91
CA THR A 314 -16.51 -7.67 13.78
C THR A 314 -17.51 -6.52 13.73
N PRO A 315 -17.12 -5.25 13.94
CA PRO A 315 -18.01 -4.10 13.76
C PRO A 315 -18.68 -4.01 12.38
N LYS A 316 -18.07 -4.61 11.37
CA LYS A 316 -18.61 -4.70 10.00
C LYS A 316 -19.50 -5.94 9.76
N GLY A 317 -19.76 -6.73 10.81
CA GLY A 317 -20.62 -7.91 10.77
C GLY A 317 -19.94 -9.22 10.35
N ALA A 318 -18.68 -9.19 9.91
CA ALA A 318 -17.95 -10.41 9.54
C ALA A 318 -17.73 -11.32 10.74
N LEU A 319 -17.92 -12.64 10.55
CA LEU A 319 -17.72 -13.65 11.58
C LEU A 319 -16.23 -14.02 11.68
N ILE A 320 -15.68 -13.97 12.89
CA ILE A 320 -14.30 -14.36 13.20
C ILE A 320 -14.23 -15.25 14.43
N THR A 321 -13.19 -16.07 14.54
CA THR A 321 -12.90 -16.82 15.77
C THR A 321 -12.58 -15.87 16.92
N GLN A 322 -12.78 -16.31 18.18
CA GLN A 322 -12.33 -15.54 19.35
C GLN A 322 -10.88 -15.84 19.70
N TRP A 323 -10.39 -17.00 19.34
CA TRP A 323 -9.00 -17.43 19.51
C TRP A 323 -8.16 -17.01 18.31
N ASP A 324 -6.89 -16.75 18.52
CA ASP A 324 -5.95 -16.56 17.44
C ASP A 324 -5.61 -17.90 16.76
N LEU A 325 -4.73 -17.83 15.75
CA LEU A 325 -4.37 -19.02 14.99
C LEU A 325 -3.79 -20.13 15.83
N HIS A 326 -2.86 -19.81 16.74
CA HIS A 326 -2.14 -20.78 17.53
C HIS A 326 -3.08 -21.58 18.44
N ASP A 327 -3.98 -20.87 19.14
CA ASP A 327 -4.95 -21.50 20.03
C ASP A 327 -6.00 -22.31 19.22
N GLN A 328 -6.35 -21.81 18.03
CA GLN A 328 -7.33 -22.48 17.18
C GLN A 328 -6.76 -23.78 16.56
N GLU A 329 -5.48 -23.79 16.21
CA GLU A 329 -4.79 -25.01 15.75
C GLU A 329 -4.66 -26.03 16.89
N ALA A 330 -4.33 -25.58 18.10
CA ALA A 330 -4.33 -26.45 19.27
C ALA A 330 -5.72 -27.06 19.58
N ALA A 331 -6.79 -26.34 19.25
CA ALA A 331 -8.18 -26.84 19.35
C ALA A 331 -8.58 -27.78 18.19
N GLY A 332 -7.67 -28.14 17.29
CA GLY A 332 -7.87 -29.12 16.23
C GLY A 332 -8.27 -28.55 14.87
N SER A 333 -8.30 -27.23 14.69
CA SER A 333 -8.64 -26.64 13.39
C SER A 333 -7.46 -26.65 12.42
N VAL A 334 -7.79 -26.64 11.13
CA VAL A 334 -6.83 -26.46 10.03
C VAL A 334 -7.06 -25.10 9.37
N LYS A 335 -5.99 -24.30 9.29
CA LYS A 335 -6.02 -23.02 8.59
C LYS A 335 -5.83 -23.21 7.09
N TYR A 336 -6.62 -22.48 6.32
CA TYR A 336 -6.45 -22.30 4.88
C TYR A 336 -6.08 -20.84 4.60
N ASP A 337 -5.04 -20.61 3.80
CA ASP A 337 -4.58 -19.26 3.46
C ASP A 337 -5.00 -18.86 2.05
N PHE A 338 -5.99 -17.96 1.97
CA PHE A 338 -6.46 -17.32 0.75
C PHE A 338 -5.90 -15.91 0.67
N LEU A 339 -4.75 -15.79 0.02
CA LEU A 339 -3.99 -14.54 -0.06
C LEU A 339 -4.52 -13.68 -1.21
N LEU A 340 -4.75 -12.41 -0.93
CA LEU A 340 -5.32 -11.48 -1.88
C LEU A 340 -4.20 -10.70 -2.58
N THR A 341 -4.04 -10.92 -3.87
CA THR A 341 -3.01 -10.26 -4.69
C THR A 341 -3.64 -9.50 -5.85
N SER A 342 -3.47 -8.16 -5.87
CA SER A 342 -4.08 -7.29 -6.87
C SER A 342 -3.65 -7.58 -8.31
N VAL A 343 -2.51 -8.24 -8.50
CA VAL A 343 -2.07 -8.67 -9.84
C VAL A 343 -3.05 -9.65 -10.47
N GLN A 344 -3.72 -10.49 -9.67
CA GLN A 344 -4.74 -11.41 -10.19
C GLN A 344 -5.92 -10.63 -10.77
N ASP A 345 -6.36 -9.56 -10.11
CA ASP A 345 -7.39 -8.67 -10.66
C ASP A 345 -6.95 -8.01 -11.97
N ILE A 346 -5.68 -7.56 -12.07
CA ILE A 346 -5.17 -6.95 -13.31
C ILE A 346 -5.14 -7.96 -14.46
N ILE A 347 -4.70 -9.19 -14.18
CA ILE A 347 -4.70 -10.30 -15.17
C ILE A 347 -6.13 -10.57 -15.66
N ILE A 348 -7.09 -10.73 -14.74
CA ILE A 348 -8.50 -10.96 -15.08
C ILE A 348 -9.03 -9.82 -15.93
N GLN A 349 -8.86 -8.56 -15.48
CA GLN A 349 -9.31 -7.40 -16.22
C GLN A 349 -8.69 -7.30 -17.61
N THR A 350 -7.41 -7.68 -17.75
CA THR A 350 -6.75 -7.68 -19.08
C THR A 350 -7.38 -8.73 -19.98
N ILE A 351 -7.64 -9.95 -19.50
CA ILE A 351 -8.32 -11.01 -20.26
C ILE A 351 -9.72 -10.53 -20.67
N GLU A 352 -10.51 -9.99 -19.75
CA GLU A 352 -11.86 -9.48 -20.02
C GLU A 352 -11.87 -8.36 -21.07
N LEU A 353 -10.89 -7.44 -21.03
CA LEU A 353 -10.76 -6.38 -22.04
C LEU A 353 -10.37 -6.94 -23.41
N LEU A 354 -9.44 -7.90 -23.48
CA LEU A 354 -9.04 -8.56 -24.72
C LEU A 354 -10.19 -9.35 -25.35
N GLN A 355 -11.00 -10.03 -24.54
CA GLN A 355 -12.22 -10.70 -24.99
C GLN A 355 -13.29 -9.71 -25.46
N ALA A 356 -13.50 -8.61 -24.75
CA ALA A 356 -14.48 -7.60 -25.09
C ALA A 356 -14.25 -7.01 -26.49
N ASP A 357 -12.98 -6.84 -26.89
CA ASP A 357 -12.58 -6.27 -28.18
C ASP A 357 -12.23 -7.34 -29.24
N ASP A 358 -12.62 -8.61 -29.04
CA ASP A 358 -12.36 -9.74 -29.96
C ASP A 358 -10.85 -9.97 -30.27
N VAL A 359 -9.94 -9.56 -29.38
CA VAL A 359 -8.50 -9.80 -29.55
C VAL A 359 -8.14 -11.25 -29.22
N ILE A 360 -8.86 -11.83 -28.26
CA ILE A 360 -8.86 -13.27 -27.96
C ILE A 360 -10.30 -13.78 -27.98
N GLU A 361 -10.47 -15.11 -28.00
CA GLU A 361 -11.78 -15.74 -28.14
C GLU A 361 -12.72 -15.37 -26.97
N LYS A 362 -13.93 -14.90 -27.30
CA LYS A 362 -14.96 -14.49 -26.35
C LYS A 362 -15.64 -15.62 -25.60
N ASP A 363 -15.69 -16.80 -26.19
CA ASP A 363 -16.36 -18.00 -25.70
C ASP A 363 -15.53 -18.80 -24.69
N LEU A 364 -14.25 -18.48 -24.54
CA LEU A 364 -13.44 -19.13 -23.54
C LEU A 364 -13.83 -18.66 -22.13
N THR A 365 -13.98 -19.62 -21.23
CA THR A 365 -14.01 -19.32 -19.79
C THR A 365 -12.70 -18.70 -19.34
N LEU A 366 -12.68 -18.05 -18.17
CA LEU A 366 -11.46 -17.48 -17.60
C LEU A 366 -10.34 -18.54 -17.46
N ARG A 367 -10.69 -19.76 -17.01
CA ARG A 367 -9.73 -20.84 -16.85
C ARG A 367 -9.16 -21.31 -18.20
N GLU A 368 -10.01 -21.50 -19.20
CA GLU A 368 -9.57 -21.88 -20.54
C GLU A 368 -8.68 -20.81 -21.17
N ALA A 369 -9.02 -19.53 -21.01
CA ALA A 369 -8.17 -18.43 -21.48
C ALA A 369 -6.84 -18.40 -20.74
N TYR A 370 -6.84 -18.60 -19.42
CA TYR A 370 -5.61 -18.72 -18.64
C TYR A 370 -4.75 -19.90 -19.09
N ASP A 371 -5.35 -21.10 -19.23
CA ASP A 371 -4.63 -22.32 -19.62
C ASP A 371 -4.03 -22.18 -21.03
N LYS A 372 -4.72 -21.49 -21.94
CA LYS A 372 -4.27 -21.28 -23.32
C LYS A 372 -3.15 -20.24 -23.44
N TYR A 373 -3.21 -19.15 -22.67
CA TYR A 373 -2.32 -17.99 -22.87
C TYR A 373 -1.33 -17.76 -21.73
N LEU A 374 -1.62 -18.18 -20.52
CA LEU A 374 -0.91 -17.73 -19.32
C LEU A 374 -0.40 -18.88 -18.42
N HIS A 375 -0.81 -20.13 -18.67
CA HIS A 375 -0.30 -21.26 -17.89
C HIS A 375 1.22 -21.35 -18.03
N PRO A 376 2.00 -21.59 -16.95
CA PRO A 376 3.47 -21.67 -16.99
C PRO A 376 4.04 -22.54 -18.10
N SER A 377 3.36 -23.63 -18.47
CA SER A 377 3.80 -24.55 -19.52
C SER A 377 3.67 -23.99 -20.95
N VAL A 378 2.90 -22.92 -21.17
CA VAL A 378 2.70 -22.32 -22.50
C VAL A 378 3.40 -20.97 -22.63
N LEU A 379 3.83 -20.36 -21.53
CA LEU A 379 4.57 -19.11 -21.58
C LEU A 379 5.94 -19.28 -22.23
N PRO A 380 6.34 -18.41 -23.16
CA PRO A 380 7.65 -18.46 -23.78
C PRO A 380 8.73 -18.10 -22.75
N GLN A 381 9.63 -19.05 -22.46
CA GLN A 381 10.67 -18.87 -21.44
C GLN A 381 11.88 -18.08 -21.90
N ASP A 382 12.12 -18.02 -23.21
CA ASP A 382 13.26 -17.41 -23.88
C ASP A 382 12.88 -16.18 -24.74
N ASP A 383 11.73 -15.57 -24.50
CA ASP A 383 11.22 -14.43 -25.27
C ASP A 383 12.02 -13.15 -25.00
N GLU A 384 12.80 -12.72 -26.00
CA GLU A 384 13.65 -11.54 -25.91
C GLU A 384 12.86 -10.23 -25.65
N ALA A 385 11.64 -10.12 -26.18
CA ALA A 385 10.80 -8.93 -26.00
C ALA A 385 10.39 -8.78 -24.53
N MET A 386 9.96 -9.88 -23.91
CA MET A 386 9.61 -9.89 -22.47
C MET A 386 10.81 -9.54 -21.60
N TRP A 387 11.97 -10.17 -21.83
CA TRP A 387 13.16 -9.94 -21.01
C TRP A 387 13.75 -8.55 -21.21
N THR A 388 13.71 -8.01 -22.43
CA THR A 388 14.12 -6.64 -22.72
C THR A 388 13.19 -5.64 -22.02
N ALA A 389 11.88 -5.84 -22.09
CA ALA A 389 10.90 -4.99 -21.40
C ALA A 389 11.11 -4.99 -19.88
N LEU A 390 11.39 -6.16 -19.29
CA LEU A 390 11.72 -6.27 -17.87
C LEU A 390 13.02 -5.51 -17.53
N ALA A 391 14.09 -5.73 -18.30
CA ALA A 391 15.39 -5.10 -18.07
C ALA A 391 15.34 -3.57 -18.19
N ASN A 392 14.49 -3.04 -19.06
CA ASN A 392 14.30 -1.61 -19.25
C ASN A 392 13.31 -0.98 -18.24
N GLY A 393 12.50 -1.79 -17.57
CA GLY A 393 11.39 -1.33 -16.72
C GLY A 393 10.18 -0.84 -17.53
N ASP A 394 9.95 -1.45 -18.70
CA ASP A 394 8.92 -0.99 -19.65
C ASP A 394 7.50 -1.45 -19.30
N VAL A 395 7.33 -2.33 -18.33
CA VAL A 395 6.03 -2.85 -17.90
C VAL A 395 5.62 -2.27 -16.55
N ILE A 396 4.55 -1.47 -16.54
CA ILE A 396 3.96 -0.93 -15.31
C ILE A 396 3.29 -2.06 -14.55
N GLY A 397 3.52 -2.14 -13.24
CA GLY A 397 2.93 -3.15 -12.39
C GLY A 397 3.44 -4.57 -12.65
N CYS A 398 4.65 -4.73 -13.24
CA CYS A 398 5.29 -6.03 -13.36
C CYS A 398 5.46 -6.65 -11.97
N PHE A 399 4.83 -7.81 -11.76
CA PHE A 399 4.76 -8.41 -10.44
C PHE A 399 6.15 -8.64 -9.83
N GLN A 400 6.35 -8.19 -8.58
CA GLN A 400 7.60 -8.16 -7.81
C GLN A 400 8.65 -7.14 -8.30
N PHE A 401 8.60 -6.67 -9.54
CA PHE A 401 9.59 -5.76 -10.14
C PHE A 401 9.08 -4.31 -10.34
N ASP A 402 7.87 -4.00 -9.91
CA ASP A 402 7.28 -2.66 -9.93
C ASP A 402 7.80 -1.71 -8.84
N SER A 403 8.56 -2.24 -7.87
CA SER A 403 9.24 -1.44 -6.85
C SER A 403 10.60 -0.92 -7.35
N ALA A 404 11.09 0.21 -6.82
CA ALA A 404 12.40 0.76 -7.18
C ALA A 404 13.54 -0.27 -7.01
N VAL A 405 13.50 -1.08 -5.95
CA VAL A 405 14.50 -2.14 -5.71
C VAL A 405 14.38 -3.26 -6.74
N GLY A 406 13.15 -3.68 -7.06
CA GLY A 406 12.88 -4.71 -8.07
C GLY A 406 13.30 -4.25 -9.47
N ALA A 407 12.91 -3.04 -9.87
CA ALA A 407 13.28 -2.45 -11.15
C ALA A 407 14.82 -2.34 -11.30
N GLN A 408 15.50 -1.91 -10.23
CA GLN A 408 16.97 -1.83 -10.24
C GLN A 408 17.63 -3.22 -10.35
N ALA A 409 17.07 -4.24 -9.68
CA ALA A 409 17.56 -5.60 -9.80
C ALA A 409 17.38 -6.14 -11.22
N ALA A 410 16.22 -5.91 -11.84
CA ALA A 410 15.96 -6.29 -13.23
C ALA A 410 16.94 -5.63 -14.21
N LYS A 411 17.17 -4.32 -14.07
CA LYS A 411 18.14 -3.56 -14.89
C LYS A 411 19.56 -4.07 -14.77
N LYS A 412 20.02 -4.38 -13.53
CA LYS A 412 21.41 -4.83 -13.28
C LYS A 412 21.62 -6.29 -13.67
N ILE A 413 20.71 -7.17 -13.29
CA ILE A 413 20.81 -8.62 -13.54
C ILE A 413 20.48 -8.96 -14.99
N ARG A 414 19.52 -8.24 -15.61
CA ARG A 414 19.01 -8.49 -16.96
C ARG A 414 18.65 -9.97 -17.14
N PRO A 415 17.60 -10.47 -16.48
CA PRO A 415 17.20 -11.86 -16.59
C PRO A 415 16.86 -12.25 -18.04
N HIS A 416 17.13 -13.51 -18.41
CA HIS A 416 16.82 -14.08 -19.73
C HIS A 416 15.97 -15.35 -19.65
N ASN A 417 15.64 -15.77 -18.43
CA ASN A 417 14.82 -16.94 -18.18
C ASN A 417 14.18 -16.89 -16.79
N PRO A 418 13.19 -17.76 -16.48
CA PRO A 418 12.48 -17.77 -15.20
C PRO A 418 13.39 -17.96 -13.98
N LEU A 419 14.44 -18.77 -14.07
CA LEU A 419 15.36 -19.02 -12.95
C LEU A 419 16.18 -17.77 -12.61
N GLU A 420 16.70 -17.08 -13.63
CA GLU A 420 17.40 -15.80 -13.39
C GLU A 420 16.49 -14.71 -12.84
N MET A 421 15.21 -14.71 -13.24
CA MET A 421 14.19 -13.83 -12.65
C MET A 421 13.92 -14.19 -11.18
N ALA A 422 13.90 -15.47 -10.83
CA ALA A 422 13.79 -15.95 -9.46
C ALA A 422 15.03 -15.56 -8.63
N ASP A 423 16.23 -15.70 -9.20
CA ASP A 423 17.47 -15.24 -8.57
C ASP A 423 17.43 -13.72 -8.32
N ALA A 424 17.01 -12.93 -9.31
CA ALA A 424 16.87 -11.49 -9.16
C ALA A 424 15.92 -11.12 -8.01
N ASN A 425 14.77 -11.84 -7.89
CA ASN A 425 13.80 -11.68 -6.82
C ASN A 425 14.39 -11.98 -5.43
N GLY A 426 15.28 -12.97 -5.34
CA GLY A 426 16.01 -13.30 -4.12
C GLY A 426 17.13 -12.32 -3.81
N LEU A 427 18.00 -12.06 -4.78
CA LEU A 427 19.22 -11.27 -4.63
C LEU A 427 18.95 -9.80 -4.27
N MET A 428 17.85 -9.20 -4.76
CA MET A 428 17.49 -7.82 -4.46
C MET A 428 17.25 -7.55 -2.96
N ARG A 429 17.09 -8.60 -2.17
CA ARG A 429 16.83 -8.54 -0.72
C ARG A 429 18.05 -8.85 0.12
N LEU A 430 19.14 -9.33 -0.48
CA LEU A 430 20.37 -9.67 0.21
C LEU A 430 21.29 -8.44 0.34
N MET A 431 21.93 -8.33 1.51
CA MET A 431 22.84 -7.22 1.82
C MET A 431 24.29 -7.70 1.74
N ALA A 432 25.22 -6.76 1.58
CA ALA A 432 26.65 -7.06 1.75
C ALA A 432 26.92 -7.62 3.17
N SER A 433 27.84 -8.58 3.26
CA SER A 433 28.23 -9.20 4.55
C SER A 433 28.89 -8.20 5.50
N GLU A 434 29.59 -7.21 4.96
CA GLU A 434 30.28 -6.15 5.69
C GLU A 434 30.03 -4.77 5.06
N PRO A 435 30.07 -3.68 5.82
CA PRO A 435 29.93 -2.34 5.25
C PRO A 435 31.02 -2.03 4.23
N GLY A 436 30.60 -1.72 3.00
CA GLY A 436 31.51 -1.42 1.88
C GLY A 436 32.01 -2.64 1.11
N ALA A 437 31.57 -3.85 1.46
CA ALA A 437 31.82 -5.05 0.66
C ALA A 437 30.84 -5.15 -0.52
N GLU A 438 31.24 -5.88 -1.55
CA GLU A 438 30.40 -6.19 -2.72
C GLU A 438 29.14 -6.95 -2.28
N THR A 439 28.00 -6.53 -2.78
CA THR A 439 26.73 -7.23 -2.50
C THR A 439 26.64 -8.55 -3.26
N PRO A 440 25.84 -9.54 -2.79
CA PRO A 440 25.58 -10.77 -3.54
C PRO A 440 25.08 -10.53 -4.98
N MET A 441 24.26 -9.50 -5.19
CA MET A 441 23.74 -9.13 -6.51
C MET A 441 24.86 -8.58 -7.42
N GLU A 442 25.75 -7.71 -6.94
CA GLU A 442 26.88 -7.21 -7.71
C GLU A 442 27.83 -8.34 -8.09
N LYS A 443 28.07 -9.27 -7.15
CA LYS A 443 28.89 -10.45 -7.39
C LYS A 443 28.26 -11.37 -8.45
N TYR A 444 26.95 -11.60 -8.38
CA TYR A 444 26.18 -12.36 -9.36
C TYR A 444 26.32 -11.75 -10.77
N VAL A 445 26.10 -10.44 -10.93
CA VAL A 445 26.24 -9.73 -12.20
C VAL A 445 27.66 -9.85 -12.73
N ARG A 446 28.67 -9.67 -11.88
CA ARG A 446 30.08 -9.78 -12.27
C ARG A 446 30.42 -11.18 -12.78
N TYR A 447 29.94 -12.22 -12.12
CA TYR A 447 30.21 -13.60 -12.55
C TYR A 447 29.34 -14.03 -13.74
N LYS A 448 28.11 -13.52 -13.85
CA LYS A 448 27.27 -13.73 -15.03
C LYS A 448 27.96 -13.21 -16.29
N ASN A 449 28.59 -12.05 -16.19
CA ASN A 449 29.35 -11.46 -17.29
C ASN A 449 30.66 -12.22 -17.59
N ASN A 450 31.31 -12.83 -16.60
CA ASN A 450 32.52 -13.61 -16.77
C ASN A 450 32.65 -14.68 -15.65
N ILE A 451 32.15 -15.87 -15.94
CA ILE A 451 32.14 -16.98 -14.98
C ILE A 451 33.55 -17.45 -14.57
N SER A 452 34.60 -17.18 -15.38
CA SER A 452 35.96 -17.55 -15.02
C SER A 452 36.45 -16.84 -13.75
N LEU A 453 35.87 -15.71 -13.40
CA LEU A 453 36.16 -14.98 -12.17
C LEU A 453 35.74 -15.75 -10.91
N TRP A 454 34.66 -16.56 -11.00
CA TRP A 454 34.26 -17.44 -9.92
C TRP A 454 35.27 -18.56 -9.70
N TYR A 455 35.75 -19.20 -10.78
CA TYR A 455 36.79 -20.22 -10.67
C TYR A 455 38.10 -19.63 -10.10
N GLN A 456 38.48 -18.42 -10.51
CA GLN A 456 39.63 -17.71 -9.92
C GLN A 456 39.43 -17.43 -8.41
N GLU A 457 38.22 -17.14 -7.98
CA GLU A 457 37.92 -16.96 -6.56
C GLU A 457 38.12 -18.28 -5.80
N MET A 458 37.63 -19.39 -6.35
CA MET A 458 37.83 -20.73 -5.76
C MET A 458 39.33 -21.08 -5.70
N ASP A 459 40.09 -20.83 -6.74
CA ASP A 459 41.56 -21.02 -6.79
C ASP A 459 42.28 -20.19 -5.68
N LYS A 460 41.90 -18.92 -5.51
CA LYS A 460 42.42 -18.03 -4.46
C LYS A 460 42.09 -18.51 -3.04
N ASN A 461 41.00 -19.19 -2.86
CA ASN A 461 40.60 -19.80 -1.57
C ASN A 461 41.16 -21.21 -1.38
N GLY A 462 42.02 -21.71 -2.28
CA GLY A 462 42.78 -22.94 -2.15
C GLY A 462 42.00 -24.22 -2.46
N LEU A 463 40.88 -24.12 -3.19
CA LEU A 463 40.11 -25.29 -3.59
C LEU A 463 40.80 -26.04 -4.72
N THR A 464 40.85 -27.36 -4.62
CA THR A 464 41.30 -28.24 -5.69
C THR A 464 40.30 -28.28 -6.85
N LYS A 465 40.75 -28.67 -8.03
CA LYS A 465 39.83 -28.77 -9.21
C LYS A 465 38.70 -29.78 -8.99
N GLN A 466 38.93 -30.82 -8.17
CA GLN A 466 37.88 -31.76 -7.81
C GLN A 466 36.83 -31.08 -6.91
N GLU A 467 37.23 -30.37 -5.89
CA GLU A 467 36.32 -29.64 -5.00
C GLU A 467 35.53 -28.55 -5.75
N GLN A 468 36.17 -27.84 -6.69
CA GLN A 468 35.48 -26.90 -7.58
C GLN A 468 34.38 -27.59 -8.36
N LYS A 469 34.66 -28.76 -8.95
CA LYS A 469 33.69 -29.54 -9.70
C LYS A 469 32.55 -30.04 -8.82
N THR A 470 32.84 -30.40 -7.57
CA THR A 470 31.79 -30.80 -6.59
C THR A 470 30.84 -29.66 -6.25
N LEU A 471 31.32 -28.39 -6.28
CA LEU A 471 30.49 -27.22 -6.03
C LEU A 471 29.65 -26.75 -7.24
N GLU A 472 30.04 -27.11 -8.46
CA GLU A 472 29.35 -26.67 -9.69
C GLU A 472 27.84 -26.91 -9.68
N PRO A 473 27.31 -28.10 -9.29
CA PRO A 473 25.87 -28.37 -9.30
C PRO A 473 25.05 -27.42 -8.43
N TYR A 474 25.67 -26.83 -7.41
CA TYR A 474 25.00 -25.95 -6.43
C TYR A 474 25.18 -24.47 -6.70
N PHE A 475 26.16 -24.08 -7.47
CA PHE A 475 26.52 -22.70 -7.67
C PHE A 475 26.45 -22.23 -9.13
N LEU A 476 26.66 -23.13 -10.10
CA LEU A 476 26.84 -22.74 -11.50
C LEU A 476 25.56 -22.15 -12.10
N SER A 477 24.38 -22.70 -11.75
CA SER A 477 23.08 -22.21 -12.22
C SER A 477 22.78 -20.79 -11.75
N SER A 478 23.41 -20.34 -10.67
CA SER A 478 23.29 -18.99 -10.10
C SER A 478 24.63 -18.24 -10.13
N TYR A 479 25.46 -18.52 -11.15
CA TYR A 479 26.72 -17.85 -11.43
C TYR A 479 27.64 -17.71 -10.21
N GLY A 480 27.83 -18.79 -9.44
CA GLY A 480 28.72 -18.82 -8.28
C GLY A 480 28.19 -18.12 -7.02
N VAL A 481 26.95 -17.68 -6.98
CA VAL A 481 26.30 -17.08 -5.82
C VAL A 481 25.06 -17.91 -5.45
N PRO A 482 25.06 -18.68 -4.33
CA PRO A 482 23.90 -19.49 -3.93
C PRO A 482 22.82 -18.60 -3.33
N PRO A 483 21.74 -18.29 -4.05
CA PRO A 483 20.75 -17.35 -3.57
C PRO A 483 19.68 -18.00 -2.71
N SER A 484 19.52 -19.34 -2.70
CA SER A 484 18.37 -20.01 -2.11
C SER A 484 18.65 -20.97 -0.97
N GLN A 485 17.63 -21.22 -0.15
CA GLN A 485 17.62 -22.19 0.94
C GLN A 485 17.81 -23.63 0.41
N GLU A 486 17.21 -23.93 -0.70
CA GLU A 486 17.23 -25.26 -1.30
C GLU A 486 18.62 -25.62 -1.79
N GLN A 487 19.31 -24.70 -2.46
CA GLN A 487 20.71 -24.89 -2.85
C GLN A 487 21.60 -25.08 -1.64
N LEU A 488 21.43 -24.26 -0.59
CA LEU A 488 22.16 -24.40 0.67
C LEU A 488 21.96 -25.79 1.30
N MET A 489 20.71 -26.24 1.39
CA MET A 489 20.42 -27.56 2.00
C MET A 489 20.92 -28.72 1.13
N LYS A 490 20.76 -28.66 -0.20
CA LYS A 490 21.30 -29.66 -1.12
C LYS A 490 22.82 -29.75 -0.96
N MET A 491 23.54 -28.63 -0.93
CA MET A 491 24.98 -28.55 -0.78
C MET A 491 25.46 -29.14 0.57
N LEU A 492 24.83 -28.77 1.68
CA LEU A 492 25.21 -29.29 2.99
C LEU A 492 24.99 -30.81 3.14
N ARG A 493 24.01 -31.34 2.43
CA ARG A 493 23.69 -32.78 2.42
C ARG A 493 24.61 -33.62 1.54
N ASP A 494 25.31 -33.01 0.61
CA ASP A 494 26.20 -33.74 -0.32
C ASP A 494 27.29 -34.47 0.45
N PRO A 495 27.42 -35.81 0.24
CA PRO A 495 28.46 -36.62 0.90
C PRO A 495 29.88 -36.15 0.62
N ASP A 496 30.13 -35.53 -0.53
CA ASP A 496 31.43 -35.01 -0.92
C ASP A 496 31.68 -33.56 -0.45
N ILE A 497 30.70 -32.96 0.26
CA ILE A 497 30.83 -31.60 0.86
C ILE A 497 30.79 -31.70 2.39
N CYS A 498 29.60 -31.79 3.00
CA CYS A 498 29.45 -31.81 4.47
C CYS A 498 28.70 -33.04 5.01
N ASN A 499 28.00 -33.79 4.14
CA ASN A 499 27.25 -35.02 4.49
C ASN A 499 26.25 -34.83 5.63
N PHE A 500 25.57 -33.71 5.70
CA PHE A 500 24.52 -33.45 6.71
C PHE A 500 23.28 -34.31 6.40
N SER A 501 22.63 -34.81 7.46
CA SER A 501 21.26 -35.32 7.35
C SER A 501 20.29 -34.21 6.94
N LEU A 502 19.07 -34.58 6.51
CA LEU A 502 18.04 -33.62 6.19
C LEU A 502 17.66 -32.71 7.37
N ALA A 503 17.57 -33.30 8.58
CA ALA A 503 17.31 -32.57 9.83
C ALA A 503 18.39 -31.54 10.13
N GLU A 504 19.67 -31.91 10.00
CA GLU A 504 20.81 -31.03 10.23
C GLU A 504 20.87 -29.89 9.21
N ALA A 505 20.64 -30.18 7.94
CA ALA A 505 20.58 -29.16 6.89
C ALA A 505 19.41 -28.18 7.12
N ASN A 506 18.24 -28.69 7.55
CA ASN A 506 17.10 -27.84 7.90
C ASN A 506 17.37 -26.98 9.16
N ALA A 507 18.03 -27.53 10.15
CA ALA A 507 18.47 -26.76 11.34
C ALA A 507 19.45 -25.65 10.94
N ALA A 508 20.45 -25.96 10.11
CA ALA A 508 21.40 -24.99 9.58
C ALA A 508 20.69 -23.84 8.84
N ARG A 509 19.74 -24.15 7.95
CA ARG A 509 18.90 -23.17 7.26
C ARG A 509 18.16 -22.25 8.25
N LYS A 510 17.54 -22.81 9.30
CA LYS A 510 16.81 -22.04 10.32
C LYS A 510 17.75 -21.12 11.12
N ILE A 511 18.92 -21.61 11.49
CA ILE A 511 19.95 -20.84 12.22
C ILE A 511 20.42 -19.65 11.38
N VAL A 512 20.78 -19.90 10.14
CA VAL A 512 21.28 -18.87 9.20
C VAL A 512 20.18 -17.87 8.86
N GLY A 513 19.00 -18.34 8.43
CA GLY A 513 17.90 -17.47 7.98
C GLY A 513 17.33 -16.59 9.09
N LYS A 514 17.28 -17.09 10.33
CA LYS A 514 16.83 -16.32 11.51
C LYS A 514 17.96 -15.57 12.22
N LYS A 515 19.22 -15.77 11.79
CA LYS A 515 20.41 -15.20 12.40
C LYS A 515 20.45 -15.46 13.92
N LEU A 516 20.35 -16.74 14.30
CA LEU A 516 20.41 -17.16 15.72
C LEU A 516 21.87 -17.10 16.20
N MET A 517 22.29 -15.95 16.70
CA MET A 517 23.68 -15.60 17.02
C MET A 517 24.32 -16.59 18.01
N ASP A 518 23.56 -17.10 18.95
CA ASP A 518 23.96 -18.11 19.96
C ASP A 518 24.34 -19.46 19.34
N LYS A 519 23.72 -19.83 18.21
CA LYS A 519 23.91 -21.13 17.52
C LYS A 519 24.86 -21.06 16.31
N ILE A 520 25.19 -19.85 15.83
CA ILE A 520 26.08 -19.67 14.69
C ILE A 520 27.48 -20.25 14.92
N PRO A 521 28.16 -20.06 16.07
CA PRO A 521 29.48 -20.63 16.30
C PRO A 521 29.50 -22.16 16.29
N GLU A 522 28.50 -22.82 16.87
CA GLU A 522 28.35 -24.26 16.84
C GLU A 522 28.16 -24.80 15.42
N LEU A 523 27.26 -24.13 14.62
CA LEU A 523 27.06 -24.50 13.24
C LEU A 523 28.31 -24.30 12.40
N HIS A 524 29.05 -23.21 12.61
CA HIS A 524 30.32 -22.95 11.91
C HIS A 524 31.34 -24.09 12.19
N GLN A 525 31.53 -24.44 13.43
CA GLN A 525 32.44 -25.52 13.80
C GLN A 525 32.01 -26.83 13.18
N LYS A 526 30.71 -27.14 13.22
CA LYS A 526 30.18 -28.36 12.61
C LYS A 526 30.43 -28.44 11.11
N VAL A 527 30.23 -27.33 10.36
CA VAL A 527 30.56 -27.28 8.92
C VAL A 527 32.03 -27.55 8.67
N LEU A 528 32.93 -27.00 9.49
CA LEU A 528 34.37 -27.23 9.35
C LEU A 528 34.78 -28.70 9.69
N ASP A 529 34.15 -29.29 10.68
CA ASP A 529 34.45 -30.66 11.17
C ASP A 529 33.95 -31.74 10.19
N THR A 530 32.84 -31.46 9.50
CA THR A 530 32.21 -32.44 8.60
C THR A 530 32.61 -32.28 7.13
N ALA A 531 33.15 -31.11 6.76
CA ALA A 531 33.58 -30.88 5.38
C ALA A 531 34.75 -31.82 4.98
N LYS A 532 34.78 -32.26 3.72
CA LYS A 532 35.83 -33.13 3.18
C LYS A 532 37.23 -32.56 3.26
N SER A 533 37.36 -31.24 3.30
CA SER A 533 38.61 -30.55 3.59
C SER A 533 38.35 -29.22 4.31
N GLU A 534 39.37 -28.74 5.03
CA GLU A 534 39.29 -27.46 5.74
C GLU A 534 39.02 -26.28 4.78
N MET A 535 39.65 -26.30 3.58
CA MET A 535 39.45 -25.24 2.60
C MET A 535 38.03 -25.24 2.04
N LEU A 536 37.49 -26.43 1.76
CA LEU A 536 36.10 -26.58 1.29
C LEU A 536 35.13 -26.11 2.38
N GLY A 537 35.31 -26.49 3.63
CA GLY A 537 34.48 -26.03 4.75
C GLY A 537 34.51 -24.52 4.93
N LYS A 538 35.69 -23.89 4.89
CA LYS A 538 35.83 -22.43 4.92
C LYS A 538 35.14 -21.74 3.75
N TYR A 539 35.26 -22.30 2.55
CA TYR A 539 34.60 -21.75 1.37
C TYR A 539 33.07 -21.84 1.47
N VAL A 540 32.55 -23.01 1.81
CA VAL A 540 31.10 -23.23 2.02
C VAL A 540 30.55 -22.30 3.09
N TRP A 541 31.27 -22.11 4.19
CA TRP A 541 30.85 -21.16 5.23
C TRP A 541 30.83 -19.73 4.71
N LYS A 542 31.92 -19.26 4.11
CA LYS A 542 32.08 -17.86 3.71
C LYS A 542 31.19 -17.46 2.53
N PHE A 543 31.07 -18.33 1.52
CA PHE A 543 30.42 -18.01 0.27
C PHE A 543 29.06 -18.70 0.08
N GLY A 544 28.78 -19.77 0.83
CA GLY A 544 27.50 -20.46 0.85
C GLY A 544 26.55 -19.90 1.92
N LEU A 545 26.94 -20.02 3.19
CA LEU A 545 26.09 -19.64 4.32
C LEU A 545 26.13 -18.14 4.64
N GLY A 546 27.31 -17.51 4.52
CA GLY A 546 27.50 -16.11 4.87
C GLY A 546 26.55 -15.14 4.20
N PRO A 547 26.36 -15.18 2.87
CA PRO A 547 25.46 -14.27 2.17
C PRO A 547 23.98 -14.39 2.58
N GLN A 548 23.58 -15.55 3.13
CA GLN A 548 22.21 -15.83 3.55
C GLN A 548 21.94 -15.51 5.03
N MET A 549 22.95 -15.01 5.77
CA MET A 549 22.80 -14.68 7.19
C MET A 549 21.77 -13.58 7.44
N GLY A 550 20.70 -13.94 8.14
CA GLY A 550 19.59 -13.04 8.50
C GLY A 550 18.52 -12.88 7.45
N TYR A 551 18.73 -13.39 6.24
CA TYR A 551 17.71 -13.51 5.21
C TYR A 551 18.11 -14.59 4.21
N SER A 552 17.25 -15.56 3.99
CA SER A 552 17.43 -16.60 3.01
C SER A 552 16.08 -16.85 2.35
N PHE A 553 16.02 -16.91 1.02
CA PHE A 553 14.76 -17.09 0.31
C PHE A 553 14.64 -18.49 -0.29
N SER A 554 13.42 -18.90 -0.61
CA SER A 554 13.14 -20.17 -1.27
C SER A 554 13.06 -19.97 -2.78
N VAL A 555 13.84 -20.74 -3.54
CA VAL A 555 13.75 -20.72 -5.01
C VAL A 555 12.38 -21.21 -5.47
N ILE A 556 11.75 -22.13 -4.76
CA ILE A 556 10.43 -22.68 -5.06
C ILE A 556 9.39 -21.55 -5.07
N HIS A 557 9.40 -20.72 -4.00
CA HIS A 557 8.54 -19.55 -3.91
C HIS A 557 8.87 -18.49 -4.97
N ALA A 558 10.16 -18.18 -5.15
CA ALA A 558 10.61 -17.16 -6.07
C ALA A 558 10.30 -17.52 -7.53
N LEU A 559 10.43 -18.81 -7.90
CA LEU A 559 10.12 -19.28 -9.23
C LEU A 559 8.62 -19.16 -9.55
N ALA A 560 7.74 -19.59 -8.63
CA ALA A 560 6.30 -19.45 -8.79
C ALA A 560 5.90 -17.99 -9.02
N TYR A 561 6.49 -17.08 -8.24
CA TYR A 561 6.27 -15.64 -8.39
C TYR A 561 6.89 -15.06 -9.67
N SER A 562 7.97 -15.64 -10.15
CA SER A 562 8.55 -15.26 -11.45
C SER A 562 7.61 -15.59 -12.60
N PHE A 563 6.91 -16.72 -12.54
CA PHE A 563 5.89 -17.05 -13.54
C PHE A 563 4.70 -16.08 -13.51
N VAL A 564 4.25 -15.63 -12.33
CA VAL A 564 3.26 -14.54 -12.25
C VAL A 564 3.82 -13.25 -12.87
N GLY A 565 5.10 -12.93 -12.63
CA GLY A 565 5.78 -11.83 -13.31
C GLY A 565 5.83 -11.99 -14.83
N MET A 566 6.13 -13.19 -15.32
CA MET A 566 6.11 -13.49 -16.76
C MET A 566 4.72 -13.36 -17.38
N GLN A 567 3.65 -13.75 -16.67
CA GLN A 567 2.26 -13.53 -17.10
C GLN A 567 1.99 -12.04 -17.33
N THR A 568 2.46 -11.19 -16.41
CA THR A 568 2.32 -9.73 -16.53
C THR A 568 3.13 -9.18 -17.71
N LEU A 569 4.36 -9.68 -17.93
CA LEU A 569 5.20 -9.32 -19.07
C LEU A 569 4.54 -9.75 -20.38
N TYR A 570 4.08 -10.99 -20.46
CA TYR A 570 3.43 -11.54 -21.63
C TYR A 570 2.21 -10.72 -22.06
N LEU A 571 1.29 -10.45 -21.13
CA LEU A 571 0.10 -9.63 -21.41
C LEU A 571 0.45 -8.21 -21.88
N ALA A 572 1.51 -7.62 -21.33
CA ALA A 572 1.92 -6.27 -21.66
C ALA A 572 2.73 -6.16 -22.97
N THR A 573 3.41 -7.25 -23.43
CA THR A 573 4.31 -7.21 -24.59
C THR A 573 3.75 -7.92 -25.83
N HIS A 574 2.92 -8.95 -25.67
CA HIS A 574 2.36 -9.74 -26.78
C HIS A 574 1.01 -9.21 -27.26
N PHE A 575 0.34 -8.39 -26.47
CA PHE A 575 -0.87 -7.67 -26.85
C PHE A 575 -0.59 -6.17 -26.90
N ASN A 576 -1.52 -5.40 -27.48
CA ASN A 576 -1.38 -3.95 -27.46
C ASN A 576 -1.29 -3.45 -26.01
N PRO A 577 -0.23 -2.72 -25.63
CA PRO A 577 -0.01 -2.28 -24.24
C PRO A 577 -1.16 -1.46 -23.65
N VAL A 578 -2.03 -0.91 -24.47
CA VAL A 578 -3.23 -0.19 -24.03
C VAL A 578 -4.10 -1.07 -23.14
N TYR A 579 -4.23 -2.37 -23.42
CA TYR A 579 -5.07 -3.28 -22.60
C TYR A 579 -4.53 -3.49 -21.20
N TRP A 580 -3.26 -3.87 -21.07
CA TRP A 580 -2.62 -4.06 -19.77
C TRP A 580 -2.63 -2.78 -18.94
N ASN A 581 -2.27 -1.67 -19.55
CA ASN A 581 -2.25 -0.37 -18.88
C ASN A 581 -3.65 0.08 -18.45
N THR A 582 -4.68 -0.19 -19.26
CA THR A 582 -6.07 0.11 -18.90
C THR A 582 -6.52 -0.74 -17.72
N ALA A 583 -6.25 -2.05 -17.75
CA ALA A 583 -6.56 -2.96 -16.63
C ALA A 583 -5.89 -2.50 -15.33
N TYR A 584 -4.60 -2.11 -15.39
CA TYR A 584 -3.88 -1.56 -14.25
C TYR A 584 -4.57 -0.30 -13.68
N LEU A 585 -5.02 0.61 -14.54
CA LEU A 585 -5.73 1.82 -14.11
C LEU A 585 -7.12 1.50 -13.54
N ILE A 586 -7.87 0.56 -14.11
CA ILE A 586 -9.18 0.11 -13.59
C ILE A 586 -9.03 -0.41 -12.17
N VAL A 587 -8.08 -1.33 -11.95
CA VAL A 587 -7.85 -1.95 -10.62
C VAL A 587 -7.46 -0.90 -9.59
N ASN A 588 -6.50 -0.03 -9.91
CA ASN A 588 -6.01 0.95 -8.95
C ASN A 588 -6.94 2.17 -8.78
N SER A 589 -7.91 2.38 -9.65
CA SER A 589 -8.98 3.36 -9.44
C SER A 589 -10.11 2.84 -8.54
N GLY A 590 -10.13 1.54 -8.23
CA GLY A 590 -11.22 0.89 -7.50
C GLY A 590 -12.50 0.77 -8.32
N ALA A 591 -12.37 0.70 -9.66
CA ALA A 591 -13.49 0.60 -10.59
C ALA A 591 -13.86 -0.84 -10.97
N ILE A 592 -13.24 -1.85 -10.34
CA ILE A 592 -13.50 -3.27 -10.64
C ILE A 592 -14.90 -3.68 -10.21
N ASP A 593 -15.34 -3.21 -9.04
CA ASP A 593 -16.61 -3.59 -8.45
C ASP A 593 -17.49 -2.34 -8.34
N GLU A 594 -18.54 -2.27 -9.14
CA GLU A 594 -19.46 -1.14 -9.16
C GLU A 594 -20.22 -0.98 -7.84
N ASP A 595 -20.44 -2.05 -7.10
CA ASP A 595 -21.21 -2.08 -5.87
C ASP A 595 -20.35 -1.85 -4.63
N LYS A 596 -19.05 -2.14 -4.69
CA LYS A 596 -18.11 -1.83 -3.63
C LYS A 596 -17.44 -0.48 -3.88
N GLY A 597 -17.65 0.46 -2.98
CA GLY A 597 -16.99 1.76 -3.01
C GLY A 597 -15.50 1.66 -2.63
N GLU A 598 -14.69 0.91 -3.38
CA GLU A 598 -13.25 0.83 -3.16
C GLU A 598 -12.58 2.19 -3.36
N GLN A 599 -11.57 2.47 -2.53
CA GLN A 599 -10.84 3.73 -2.60
C GLN A 599 -9.82 3.70 -3.75
N SER A 600 -9.78 4.77 -4.52
CA SER A 600 -8.77 4.96 -5.57
C SER A 600 -7.38 5.17 -4.98
N ASP A 601 -6.37 4.45 -5.49
CA ASP A 601 -4.95 4.72 -5.19
C ASP A 601 -4.41 5.79 -6.16
N TYR A 602 -4.69 7.04 -5.86
CA TYR A 602 -4.27 8.17 -6.70
C TYR A 602 -2.75 8.27 -6.87
N THR A 603 -1.96 7.69 -5.97
CA THR A 603 -0.49 7.64 -6.10
C THR A 603 -0.08 6.74 -7.24
N LYS A 604 -0.63 5.53 -7.28
CA LYS A 604 -0.36 4.58 -8.36
C LYS A 604 -0.93 5.09 -9.69
N LEU A 605 -2.13 5.67 -9.68
CA LEU A 605 -2.73 6.25 -10.89
C LEU A 605 -1.85 7.35 -11.49
N ALA A 606 -1.44 8.34 -10.69
CA ALA A 606 -0.61 9.45 -11.15
C ALA A 606 0.73 8.97 -11.73
N LYS A 607 1.40 8.04 -11.03
CA LYS A 607 2.64 7.43 -11.50
C LYS A 607 2.43 6.67 -12.82
N ALA A 608 1.43 5.80 -12.87
CA ALA A 608 1.14 5.00 -14.05
C ALA A 608 0.78 5.86 -15.27
N ILE A 609 -0.10 6.87 -15.10
CA ILE A 609 -0.48 7.76 -16.20
C ILE A 609 0.73 8.54 -16.72
N GLY A 610 1.62 9.00 -15.84
CA GLY A 610 2.86 9.65 -16.23
C GLY A 610 3.74 8.74 -17.08
N GLU A 611 3.96 7.50 -16.67
CA GLU A 611 4.74 6.50 -17.40
C GLU A 611 4.08 6.09 -18.72
N ILE A 612 2.75 5.89 -18.75
CA ILE A 612 1.96 5.56 -19.95
C ILE A 612 2.13 6.65 -21.02
N ARG A 613 1.99 7.91 -20.62
CA ARG A 613 2.13 9.04 -21.54
C ARG A 613 3.55 9.20 -22.07
N ASN A 614 4.55 8.97 -21.25
CA ASN A 614 5.96 8.98 -21.67
C ASN A 614 6.28 7.91 -22.73
N LYS A 615 5.51 6.81 -22.75
CA LYS A 615 5.58 5.75 -23.77
C LYS A 615 4.74 6.04 -25.02
N GLY A 616 4.17 7.24 -25.13
CA GLY A 616 3.40 7.69 -26.31
C GLY A 616 1.96 7.18 -26.34
N ILE A 617 1.44 6.54 -25.28
CA ILE A 617 0.02 6.20 -25.17
C ILE A 617 -0.73 7.42 -24.65
N LYS A 618 -1.77 7.85 -25.38
CA LYS A 618 -2.59 8.98 -24.97
C LYS A 618 -3.54 8.59 -23.84
N VAL A 619 -3.79 9.52 -22.93
CA VAL A 619 -4.83 9.37 -21.91
C VAL A 619 -5.79 10.54 -22.09
N SER A 620 -7.08 10.26 -22.36
CA SER A 620 -8.11 11.29 -22.61
C SER A 620 -8.46 12.05 -21.33
N LEU A 621 -9.16 13.16 -21.50
CA LEU A 621 -9.91 13.78 -20.41
C LEU A 621 -11.22 13.03 -20.15
N VAL A 622 -11.85 13.40 -19.03
CA VAL A 622 -13.20 12.95 -18.71
C VAL A 622 -14.20 13.62 -19.63
N ASP A 623 -15.20 12.86 -20.07
CA ASP A 623 -16.36 13.35 -20.83
C ASP A 623 -17.64 12.91 -20.12
N ILE A 624 -18.53 13.87 -19.79
CA ILE A 624 -19.73 13.58 -19.01
C ILE A 624 -20.69 12.63 -19.72
N ASN A 625 -20.71 12.63 -21.06
CA ASN A 625 -21.61 11.81 -21.86
C ASN A 625 -20.99 10.46 -22.26
N HIS A 626 -19.65 10.33 -22.31
CA HIS A 626 -18.98 9.18 -22.88
C HIS A 626 -18.12 8.39 -21.88
N SER A 627 -17.53 9.02 -20.85
CA SER A 627 -16.68 8.31 -19.89
C SER A 627 -17.46 7.26 -19.12
N ALA A 628 -16.91 6.05 -19.03
CA ALA A 628 -17.47 4.95 -18.22
C ALA A 628 -17.14 5.13 -16.72
N LEU A 629 -17.56 4.16 -15.90
CA LEU A 629 -17.14 4.08 -14.51
C LEU A 629 -15.62 3.99 -14.41
N GLY A 630 -15.01 2.95 -15.02
CA GLY A 630 -13.58 2.72 -15.11
C GLY A 630 -12.98 3.26 -16.41
N PHE A 631 -11.66 3.11 -16.51
CA PHE A 631 -10.94 3.41 -17.75
C PHE A 631 -11.35 2.43 -18.85
N LYS A 632 -11.22 2.85 -20.12
CA LYS A 632 -11.48 1.99 -21.29
C LYS A 632 -10.32 2.04 -22.26
N PRO A 633 -9.93 0.90 -22.89
CA PRO A 633 -8.98 0.90 -23.97
C PRO A 633 -9.58 1.50 -25.25
N ASP A 634 -8.76 2.18 -26.02
CA ASP A 634 -9.01 2.58 -27.41
C ASP A 634 -7.74 2.26 -28.19
N ALA A 635 -7.60 0.97 -28.52
CA ALA A 635 -6.40 0.43 -29.12
C ALA A 635 -6.13 0.97 -30.53
N GLU A 636 -7.19 1.31 -31.30
CA GLU A 636 -7.10 1.87 -32.65
C GLU A 636 -6.42 3.26 -32.64
N ASN A 637 -6.69 4.06 -31.62
CA ASN A 637 -6.15 5.42 -31.49
C ASN A 637 -4.92 5.46 -30.57
N ASN A 638 -4.42 4.32 -30.09
CA ASN A 638 -3.35 4.22 -29.09
C ASN A 638 -3.62 5.10 -27.87
N GLN A 639 -4.82 4.94 -27.30
CA GLN A 639 -5.34 5.81 -26.26
C GLN A 639 -6.06 5.03 -25.17
N ILE A 640 -6.06 5.58 -23.96
CA ILE A 640 -6.89 5.13 -22.83
C ILE A 640 -7.91 6.22 -22.52
N LEU A 641 -9.18 5.87 -22.53
CA LEU A 641 -10.27 6.76 -22.18
C LEU A 641 -10.42 6.84 -20.67
N PHE A 642 -10.40 8.06 -20.12
CA PHE A 642 -10.40 8.29 -18.67
C PHE A 642 -11.77 7.97 -18.06
N GLY A 643 -11.77 7.15 -17.00
CA GLY A 643 -12.99 6.76 -16.27
C GLY A 643 -13.39 7.77 -15.20
N LEU A 644 -14.69 7.93 -14.97
CA LEU A 644 -15.23 8.85 -13.96
C LEU A 644 -14.71 8.57 -12.54
N LYS A 645 -14.45 7.30 -12.21
CA LYS A 645 -13.89 6.86 -10.92
C LYS A 645 -12.45 7.33 -10.69
N GLY A 646 -11.73 7.66 -11.74
CA GLY A 646 -10.39 8.26 -11.64
C GLY A 646 -10.38 9.69 -11.09
N LEU A 647 -11.52 10.41 -11.13
CA LEU A 647 -11.64 11.74 -10.55
C LEU A 647 -11.69 11.71 -9.03
N THR A 648 -11.04 12.69 -8.41
CA THR A 648 -11.20 12.90 -6.96
C THR A 648 -12.62 13.37 -6.62
N ASN A 649 -13.11 13.06 -5.43
CA ASN A 649 -14.41 13.48 -4.90
C ASN A 649 -15.67 13.01 -5.69
N VAL A 650 -15.55 12.04 -6.58
CA VAL A 650 -16.67 11.45 -7.33
C VAL A 650 -16.82 9.99 -6.89
N ASN A 651 -17.97 9.66 -6.28
CA ASN A 651 -18.25 8.31 -5.77
C ASN A 651 -19.06 7.46 -6.76
N ASN A 652 -19.12 6.14 -6.50
CA ASN A 652 -19.80 5.19 -7.39
C ASN A 652 -21.29 5.51 -7.59
N ASP A 653 -22.01 5.90 -6.53
CA ASP A 653 -23.46 6.18 -6.64
C ASP A 653 -23.71 7.36 -7.56
N LEU A 654 -22.92 8.43 -7.44
CA LEU A 654 -23.00 9.57 -8.35
C LEU A 654 -22.66 9.17 -9.78
N ILE A 655 -21.65 8.33 -9.99
CA ILE A 655 -21.26 7.86 -11.33
C ILE A 655 -22.40 7.04 -11.96
N LYS A 656 -23.02 6.13 -11.21
CA LYS A 656 -24.19 5.36 -11.68
C LYS A 656 -25.34 6.29 -12.09
N GLU A 657 -25.63 7.30 -11.29
CA GLU A 657 -26.64 8.30 -11.59
C GLU A 657 -26.30 9.11 -12.86
N ILE A 658 -25.03 9.54 -13.00
CA ILE A 658 -24.54 10.23 -14.19
C ILE A 658 -24.79 9.39 -15.44
N ILE A 659 -24.37 8.13 -15.44
CA ILE A 659 -24.49 7.23 -16.58
C ILE A 659 -25.96 6.96 -16.93
N ALA A 660 -26.81 6.74 -15.93
CA ALA A 660 -28.22 6.43 -16.11
C ALA A 660 -29.04 7.60 -16.70
N LYS A 661 -28.62 8.84 -16.47
CA LYS A 661 -29.35 10.04 -16.90
C LYS A 661 -28.81 10.70 -18.18
N ARG A 662 -27.89 10.06 -18.88
CA ARG A 662 -27.38 10.54 -20.18
C ARG A 662 -28.44 10.53 -21.28
N PRO A 663 -28.29 11.32 -22.35
CA PRO A 663 -27.28 12.35 -22.60
C PRO A 663 -27.62 13.68 -21.92
N TYR A 664 -26.59 14.52 -21.74
CA TYR A 664 -26.68 15.88 -21.25
C TYR A 664 -26.37 16.85 -22.40
N VAL A 665 -27.05 18.00 -22.40
CA VAL A 665 -26.92 19.00 -23.46
C VAL A 665 -26.15 20.25 -23.01
N SER A 666 -25.92 20.39 -21.72
CA SER A 666 -25.11 21.47 -21.12
C SER A 666 -24.72 21.13 -19.69
N MET A 667 -23.77 21.85 -19.12
CA MET A 667 -23.39 21.77 -17.70
C MET A 667 -24.56 22.11 -16.77
N VAL A 668 -25.42 23.04 -17.16
CA VAL A 668 -26.60 23.47 -16.40
C VAL A 668 -27.67 22.38 -16.40
N ASP A 669 -27.93 21.76 -17.58
CA ASP A 669 -28.82 20.61 -17.70
C ASP A 669 -28.38 19.46 -16.77
N PHE A 670 -27.10 19.15 -16.82
CA PHE A 670 -26.49 18.16 -15.90
C PHE A 670 -26.73 18.51 -14.42
N TYR A 671 -26.42 19.74 -14.02
CA TYR A 671 -26.56 20.18 -12.64
C TYR A 671 -27.97 20.01 -12.09
N TYR A 672 -28.99 20.38 -12.85
CA TYR A 672 -30.39 20.28 -12.41
C TYR A 672 -30.93 18.85 -12.42
N ARG A 673 -30.42 17.98 -13.30
CA ARG A 673 -30.88 16.60 -13.42
C ARG A 673 -30.21 15.66 -12.41
N VAL A 674 -28.95 15.89 -12.08
CA VAL A 674 -28.14 15.01 -11.19
C VAL A 674 -28.01 15.61 -9.79
N THR A 675 -27.98 16.95 -9.64
CA THR A 675 -27.81 17.66 -8.38
C THR A 675 -26.60 17.17 -7.54
N PRO A 676 -25.39 17.11 -8.12
CA PRO A 676 -24.21 16.62 -7.41
C PRO A 676 -23.83 17.57 -6.27
N ASN A 677 -23.14 17.06 -5.25
CA ASN A 677 -22.59 17.92 -4.23
C ASN A 677 -21.55 18.88 -4.79
N LYS A 678 -21.27 19.98 -4.06
CA LYS A 678 -20.40 21.06 -4.56
C LYS A 678 -18.99 20.58 -4.92
N GLN A 679 -18.40 19.66 -4.12
CA GLN A 679 -17.04 19.13 -4.36
C GLN A 679 -16.97 18.27 -5.64
N ALA A 680 -17.95 17.39 -5.83
CA ALA A 680 -18.03 16.56 -7.03
C ALA A 680 -18.24 17.40 -8.29
N MET A 681 -19.14 18.41 -8.26
CA MET A 681 -19.35 19.28 -9.39
C MET A 681 -18.08 20.06 -9.78
N ILE A 682 -17.36 20.61 -8.79
CA ILE A 682 -16.10 21.29 -9.00
C ILE A 682 -15.06 20.34 -9.61
N ALA A 683 -14.99 19.09 -9.10
CA ALA A 683 -14.06 18.10 -9.63
C ALA A 683 -14.38 17.75 -11.10
N LEU A 684 -15.66 17.60 -11.45
CA LEU A 684 -16.10 17.37 -12.83
C LEU A 684 -15.73 18.55 -13.75
N ILE A 685 -15.96 19.79 -13.32
CA ILE A 685 -15.58 20.99 -14.09
C ILE A 685 -14.07 21.06 -14.28
N LYS A 686 -13.29 20.94 -13.19
CA LYS A 686 -11.83 20.98 -13.22
C LYS A 686 -11.22 19.88 -14.08
N GLY A 687 -11.83 18.68 -14.04
CA GLY A 687 -11.44 17.51 -14.82
C GLY A 687 -11.78 17.55 -16.30
N GLY A 688 -12.50 18.59 -16.75
CA GLY A 688 -12.85 18.77 -18.17
C GLY A 688 -14.10 18.04 -18.63
N ALA A 689 -14.93 17.51 -17.70
CA ALA A 689 -16.11 16.71 -18.05
C ALA A 689 -17.12 17.44 -18.95
N PHE A 690 -17.08 18.77 -19.00
CA PHE A 690 -17.99 19.62 -19.77
C PHE A 690 -17.29 20.38 -20.92
N ASP A 691 -16.04 20.06 -21.26
CA ASP A 691 -15.26 20.77 -22.29
C ASP A 691 -15.92 20.75 -23.66
N GLN A 692 -16.76 19.74 -23.94
CA GLN A 692 -17.57 19.67 -25.15
C GLN A 692 -18.66 20.76 -25.24
N PHE A 693 -19.07 21.39 -24.13
CA PHE A 693 -20.13 22.39 -24.07
C PHE A 693 -19.60 23.81 -23.91
N CYS A 694 -18.56 24.01 -23.11
CA CYS A 694 -17.97 25.32 -22.80
C CYS A 694 -16.57 25.15 -22.19
N ASN A 695 -15.78 26.21 -22.17
CA ASN A 695 -14.48 26.14 -21.52
C ASN A 695 -14.64 26.07 -20.00
N ARG A 696 -13.65 25.46 -19.34
CA ARG A 696 -13.70 25.16 -17.87
C ARG A 696 -13.82 26.39 -17.00
N LYS A 697 -13.18 27.51 -17.39
CA LYS A 697 -13.29 28.78 -16.65
C LYS A 697 -14.70 29.35 -16.73
N GLU A 698 -15.32 29.31 -17.90
CA GLU A 698 -16.71 29.73 -18.09
C GLU A 698 -17.66 28.83 -17.30
N ALA A 699 -17.49 27.52 -17.39
CA ALA A 699 -18.27 26.55 -16.62
C ALA A 699 -18.15 26.84 -15.11
N MET A 700 -16.95 27.09 -14.59
CA MET A 700 -16.71 27.40 -13.19
C MET A 700 -17.34 28.73 -12.78
N VAL A 701 -17.19 29.78 -13.56
CA VAL A 701 -17.87 31.07 -13.33
C VAL A 701 -19.38 30.88 -13.26
N GLN A 702 -19.96 30.20 -14.26
CA GLN A 702 -21.39 29.94 -14.30
C GLN A 702 -21.87 29.16 -13.08
N TYR A 703 -21.18 28.09 -12.74
CA TYR A 703 -21.54 27.22 -11.60
C TYR A 703 -21.45 27.97 -10.27
N LEU A 704 -20.33 28.62 -10.00
CA LEU A 704 -20.14 29.33 -8.74
C LEU A 704 -21.10 30.52 -8.64
N TRP A 705 -21.37 31.24 -9.75
CA TRP A 705 -22.36 32.30 -9.77
C TRP A 705 -23.78 31.80 -9.49
N MET A 706 -24.14 30.62 -9.97
CA MET A 706 -25.44 29.99 -9.69
C MET A 706 -25.59 29.51 -8.23
N THR A 707 -24.49 29.10 -7.59
CA THR A 707 -24.53 28.40 -6.30
C THR A 707 -24.01 29.19 -5.11
N CYS A 708 -23.34 30.35 -5.34
CA CYS A 708 -22.93 31.22 -4.25
C CYS A 708 -24.15 31.88 -3.56
N ASP A 709 -23.99 32.23 -2.28
CA ASP A 709 -25.06 32.80 -1.45
C ASP A 709 -25.34 34.28 -1.79
N ARG A 710 -25.69 34.54 -3.07
CA ARG A 710 -26.02 35.88 -3.54
C ARG A 710 -27.25 36.43 -2.85
N LYS A 711 -27.21 37.69 -2.52
CA LYS A 711 -28.33 38.44 -1.91
C LYS A 711 -29.22 38.99 -3.03
N LYS A 712 -30.51 38.79 -2.90
CA LYS A 712 -31.51 39.32 -3.85
C LYS A 712 -31.85 40.76 -3.59
N ARG A 713 -31.61 41.25 -2.37
CA ARG A 713 -31.84 42.61 -1.93
C ARG A 713 -30.91 42.97 -0.78
N LEU A 714 -30.55 44.20 -0.68
CA LEU A 714 -29.77 44.72 0.41
C LEU A 714 -30.70 45.07 1.58
N THR A 715 -30.40 44.57 2.78
CA THR A 715 -31.14 44.77 4.02
C THR A 715 -30.16 44.81 5.19
N LEU A 716 -30.61 45.24 6.36
CA LEU A 716 -29.81 45.19 7.59
C LEU A 716 -29.26 43.81 7.93
N GLN A 717 -29.92 42.74 7.49
CA GLN A 717 -29.42 41.37 7.67
C GLN A 717 -28.11 41.11 6.94
N ASN A 718 -27.77 41.95 5.95
CA ASN A 718 -26.53 41.81 5.18
C ASN A 718 -25.35 42.52 5.86
N MET A 719 -25.56 43.25 6.98
CA MET A 719 -24.53 44.02 7.70
C MET A 719 -23.27 43.18 7.99
N PRO A 720 -23.33 41.89 8.44
CA PRO A 720 -22.13 41.11 8.66
C PRO A 720 -21.26 40.97 7.41
N GLY A 721 -21.88 40.82 6.27
CA GLY A 721 -21.20 40.77 4.98
C GLY A 721 -20.60 42.14 4.61
N LEU A 722 -21.38 43.22 4.75
CA LEU A 722 -20.92 44.55 4.43
C LEU A 722 -19.71 44.98 5.29
N ILE A 723 -19.73 44.64 6.57
CA ILE A 723 -18.60 44.84 7.51
C ILE A 723 -17.39 44.01 7.07
N ARG A 724 -17.60 42.68 6.86
CA ARG A 724 -16.54 41.77 6.48
C ARG A 724 -15.80 42.18 5.22
N TYR A 725 -16.52 42.67 4.22
CA TYR A 725 -15.95 43.07 2.92
C TYR A 725 -15.57 44.55 2.83
N GLY A 726 -15.67 45.31 3.93
CA GLY A 726 -15.31 46.76 3.95
C GLY A 726 -16.18 47.62 3.03
N LEU A 727 -17.45 47.24 2.83
CA LEU A 727 -18.38 47.94 1.93
C LEU A 727 -19.20 49.04 2.61
N LEU A 728 -19.01 49.26 3.90
CA LEU A 728 -19.56 50.38 4.61
C LEU A 728 -18.68 51.59 4.43
N PRO A 729 -19.26 52.82 4.33
CA PRO A 729 -18.45 54.05 4.26
C PRO A 729 -17.63 54.18 5.53
N GLU A 730 -16.38 54.53 5.38
CA GLU A 730 -15.49 54.83 6.50
C GLU A 730 -15.80 56.26 7.02
N ASN A 731 -16.01 56.37 8.36
CA ASN A 731 -15.84 57.59 9.14
C ASN A 731 -16.89 58.71 9.04
N THR A 732 -18.19 58.42 9.02
CA THR A 732 -19.14 59.37 9.59
C THR A 732 -19.42 58.96 11.05
N GLU A 733 -19.36 59.94 11.98
CA GLU A 733 -19.44 59.73 13.43
C GLU A 733 -20.66 58.89 13.87
N GLY A 734 -21.81 59.08 13.23
CA GLY A 734 -23.02 58.30 13.51
C GLY A 734 -22.97 56.86 12.97
N GLN A 735 -22.26 56.55 11.90
CA GLN A 735 -22.16 55.21 11.35
C GLN A 735 -21.20 54.31 12.13
N VAL A 736 -20.17 54.87 12.74
CA VAL A 736 -19.25 54.15 13.62
C VAL A 736 -20.01 53.68 14.86
N LEU A 737 -20.79 54.54 15.46
CA LEU A 737 -21.62 54.25 16.62
C LEU A 737 -22.67 53.18 16.30
N ALA A 738 -23.41 53.37 15.21
CA ALA A 738 -24.45 52.42 14.79
C ALA A 738 -23.87 51.06 14.47
N ARG A 739 -22.64 50.96 13.93
CA ARG A 739 -21.92 49.71 13.72
C ARG A 739 -21.62 48.99 15.04
N ARG A 740 -21.12 49.74 16.05
CA ARG A 740 -20.85 49.19 17.38
C ARG A 740 -22.14 48.67 18.03
N ILE A 741 -23.25 49.43 17.92
CA ILE A 741 -24.57 49.03 18.42
C ILE A 741 -25.07 47.77 17.70
N TYR A 742 -24.83 47.67 16.37
CA TYR A 742 -25.20 46.47 15.60
C TYR A 742 -24.44 45.24 16.08
N GLU A 743 -23.13 45.33 16.28
CA GLU A 743 -22.29 44.22 16.74
C GLU A 743 -22.68 43.84 18.18
N PHE A 744 -22.94 44.79 19.02
CA PHE A 744 -23.37 44.55 20.40
C PHE A 744 -24.78 43.93 20.48
N ASN A 745 -25.70 44.28 19.63
CA ASN A 745 -27.02 43.62 19.56
C ASN A 745 -26.89 42.12 19.19
N ARG A 746 -25.92 41.78 18.38
CA ARG A 746 -25.62 40.39 18.11
C ARG A 746 -25.07 39.66 19.34
N TYR A 747 -24.20 40.31 20.07
CA TYR A 747 -23.66 39.81 21.31
C TYR A 747 -24.76 39.60 22.36
N LEU A 748 -25.63 40.57 22.63
CA LEU A 748 -26.75 40.44 23.54
C LEU A 748 -27.65 39.25 23.21
N LYS A 749 -27.98 39.09 21.92
CA LYS A 749 -28.84 37.97 21.44
C LYS A 749 -28.16 36.60 21.49
N ALA A 750 -26.85 36.50 21.49
CA ALA A 750 -26.09 35.28 21.58
C ALA A 750 -25.80 34.89 23.04
N GLU A 751 -25.22 35.82 23.82
CA GLU A 751 -24.62 35.53 25.12
C GLU A 751 -25.46 35.95 26.33
N CYS A 752 -26.29 37.01 26.16
CA CYS A 752 -27.05 37.57 27.29
C CYS A 752 -28.54 37.19 27.37
N LYS A 753 -28.95 36.21 26.58
CA LYS A 753 -30.35 35.75 26.53
C LYS A 753 -30.79 35.10 27.87
N TYR A 754 -31.89 35.59 28.46
CA TYR A 754 -32.37 35.13 29.76
C TYR A 754 -33.77 34.48 29.67
N ASP A 755 -34.87 35.25 29.75
CA ASP A 755 -36.22 34.71 29.83
C ASP A 755 -37.18 35.15 28.71
N GLY A 756 -36.64 35.81 27.68
CA GLY A 756 -37.43 36.39 26.57
C GLY A 756 -38.01 37.76 26.85
N THR A 757 -38.07 38.20 28.09
CA THR A 757 -38.44 39.57 28.50
C THR A 757 -37.23 40.42 28.81
N TYR A 758 -36.19 39.81 29.35
CA TYR A 758 -34.97 40.47 29.75
C TYR A 758 -33.73 39.79 29.14
N TYR A 759 -32.70 40.61 28.86
CA TYR A 759 -31.33 40.17 28.75
C TYR A 759 -30.69 40.17 30.14
N LYS A 760 -29.96 39.13 30.52
CA LYS A 760 -29.09 39.09 31.68
C LYS A 760 -27.71 39.57 31.25
N LEU A 761 -27.38 40.80 31.68
CA LEU A 761 -26.12 41.42 31.27
C LEU A 761 -24.95 40.84 32.06
N ASP A 762 -23.88 40.49 31.38
CA ASP A 762 -22.57 40.28 31.99
C ASP A 762 -21.79 41.58 32.12
N GLU A 763 -20.62 41.55 32.74
CA GLU A 763 -19.77 42.71 32.99
C GLU A 763 -19.47 43.47 31.71
N ARG A 764 -19.13 42.74 30.61
CA ARG A 764 -18.88 43.32 29.28
C ARG A 764 -20.10 44.06 28.72
N ALA A 765 -21.26 43.50 28.87
CA ALA A 765 -22.49 44.13 28.39
C ALA A 765 -22.88 45.35 29.20
N VAL A 766 -22.68 45.29 30.50
CA VAL A 766 -22.89 46.45 31.40
C VAL A 766 -21.93 47.59 31.03
N ASP A 767 -20.62 47.31 30.91
CA ASP A 767 -19.61 48.29 30.55
C ASP A 767 -19.93 48.94 29.21
N PHE A 768 -20.31 48.19 28.20
CA PHE A 768 -20.68 48.70 26.91
C PHE A 768 -21.89 49.63 26.95
N ILE A 769 -22.93 49.27 27.72
CA ILE A 769 -24.13 50.13 27.87
C ILE A 769 -23.79 51.45 28.56
N TYR A 770 -22.94 51.42 29.60
CA TYR A 770 -22.48 52.64 30.27
C TYR A 770 -21.64 53.52 29.33
N GLU A 771 -20.71 52.91 28.57
CA GLU A 771 -19.97 53.64 27.56
C GLU A 771 -20.89 54.26 26.49
N LEU A 772 -21.86 53.49 26.00
CA LEU A 772 -22.84 53.91 25.02
C LEU A 772 -23.68 55.07 25.54
N SER A 773 -24.07 55.04 26.80
CA SER A 773 -24.86 56.07 27.47
C SER A 773 -24.15 57.43 27.44
N THR A 774 -22.83 57.45 27.51
CA THR A 774 -22.05 58.72 27.42
C THR A 774 -22.21 59.42 26.04
N GLN A 775 -22.56 58.59 25.02
CA GLN A 775 -22.68 59.09 23.64
C GLN A 775 -24.11 59.37 23.20
N VAL A 776 -25.08 58.59 23.67
CA VAL A 776 -26.49 58.66 23.26
C VAL A 776 -27.43 59.16 24.36
N GLY A 777 -26.95 59.21 25.61
CA GLY A 777 -27.66 59.69 26.79
C GLY A 777 -28.74 58.72 27.36
N GLY A 778 -28.66 58.46 28.66
CA GLY A 778 -29.73 57.89 29.46
C GLY A 778 -30.14 56.45 29.21
N ILE A 779 -29.43 55.64 28.37
CA ILE A 779 -29.80 54.26 28.11
C ILE A 779 -29.53 53.32 29.31
N GLU A 780 -28.53 53.67 30.13
CA GLU A 780 -28.19 52.95 31.35
C GLU A 780 -29.30 52.98 32.41
N GLU A 781 -30.20 53.97 32.38
CA GLU A 781 -31.35 54.07 33.27
C GLU A 781 -32.32 52.91 33.12
N ASN A 782 -32.26 52.17 31.98
CA ASN A 782 -33.10 51.01 31.74
C ASN A 782 -32.48 49.70 32.31
N ILE A 783 -31.28 49.78 32.90
CA ILE A 783 -30.71 48.64 33.62
C ILE A 783 -31.39 48.47 34.95
N VAL A 784 -31.99 47.32 35.17
CA VAL A 784 -32.62 46.95 36.45
C VAL A 784 -31.68 45.98 37.16
N ASN A 785 -31.35 46.29 38.41
CA ASN A 785 -30.62 45.36 39.29
C ASN A 785 -31.61 44.59 40.16
N GLU A 786 -31.73 43.30 39.91
CA GLU A 786 -32.60 42.41 40.64
C GLU A 786 -31.88 41.14 41.04
N ASN A 787 -31.82 40.79 42.31
CA ASN A 787 -31.17 39.61 42.89
C ASN A 787 -29.67 39.51 42.44
N ASP A 788 -28.93 40.56 42.52
CA ASP A 788 -27.54 40.68 42.06
C ASP A 788 -27.32 40.39 40.54
N MET A 789 -28.38 40.52 39.74
CA MET A 789 -28.35 40.38 38.31
C MET A 789 -28.65 41.72 37.63
N PHE A 790 -27.85 42.12 36.68
CA PHE A 790 -28.14 43.27 35.81
C PHE A 790 -29.04 42.77 34.65
N LEU A 791 -30.23 43.30 34.60
CA LEU A 791 -31.22 42.98 33.60
C LEU A 791 -31.53 44.19 32.71
N PHE A 792 -31.74 43.95 31.43
CA PHE A 792 -32.17 44.96 30.47
C PHE A 792 -33.38 44.46 29.69
N ASN A 793 -34.44 45.24 29.60
CA ASN A 793 -35.67 44.83 28.94
C ASN A 793 -35.46 44.67 27.43
N VAL A 794 -35.82 43.51 26.87
CA VAL A 794 -35.67 43.17 25.46
C VAL A 794 -36.35 44.19 24.55
N LYS A 795 -37.58 44.62 24.86
CA LYS A 795 -38.33 45.62 24.07
C LYS A 795 -37.69 46.99 24.06
N ASP A 796 -37.17 47.42 25.20
CA ASP A 796 -36.52 48.74 25.29
C ASP A 796 -35.21 48.73 24.50
N TRP A 797 -34.46 47.67 24.60
CA TRP A 797 -33.29 47.48 23.73
C TRP A 797 -33.67 47.42 22.26
N ASP A 798 -34.66 46.66 21.88
CA ASP A 798 -35.07 46.52 20.47
C ASP A 798 -35.59 47.86 19.93
N ASN A 799 -36.31 48.66 20.70
CA ASN A 799 -36.73 50.01 20.30
C ASN A 799 -35.54 50.95 20.08
N PHE A 800 -34.62 50.94 21.02
CA PHE A 800 -33.40 51.74 20.91
C PHE A 800 -32.60 51.31 19.65
N TYR A 801 -32.34 50.01 19.53
CA TYR A 801 -31.64 49.43 18.37
C TYR A 801 -32.32 49.77 17.04
N GLN A 802 -33.64 49.74 16.97
CA GLN A 802 -34.35 50.03 15.73
C GLN A 802 -34.13 51.51 15.32
N LYS A 803 -34.15 52.41 16.27
CA LYS A 803 -33.89 53.83 16.04
C LYS A 803 -32.46 54.11 15.55
N GLU A 804 -31.49 53.53 16.25
CA GLU A 804 -30.07 53.74 15.90
C GLU A 804 -29.71 53.12 14.54
N MET A 805 -30.44 52.10 14.07
CA MET A 805 -30.23 51.45 12.78
C MET A 805 -30.86 52.24 11.60
N ASP A 806 -31.60 53.32 11.84
CA ASP A 806 -32.18 54.12 10.74
C ASP A 806 -31.12 54.73 9.83
N ILE A 807 -29.98 55.13 10.36
CA ILE A 807 -28.84 55.61 9.56
C ILE A 807 -28.39 54.59 8.50
N PHE A 808 -28.39 53.30 8.85
CA PHE A 808 -28.06 52.26 7.90
C PHE A 808 -29.22 51.92 6.95
N ARG A 809 -30.47 52.06 7.39
CA ARG A 809 -31.63 51.89 6.51
C ARG A 809 -31.67 52.98 5.43
N ASP A 810 -31.39 54.21 5.79
CA ASP A 810 -31.36 55.32 4.82
C ASP A 810 -30.17 55.19 3.87
N TRP A 811 -29.00 54.83 4.37
CA TRP A 811 -27.83 54.55 3.56
C TRP A 811 -28.09 53.40 2.58
N ILE A 812 -28.66 52.28 3.07
CA ILE A 812 -29.07 51.14 2.24
C ILE A 812 -30.03 51.57 1.13
N LYS A 813 -31.01 52.41 1.48
CA LYS A 813 -32.01 52.88 0.50
C LYS A 813 -31.40 53.72 -0.63
N GLU A 814 -30.36 54.49 -0.29
CA GLU A 814 -29.65 55.35 -1.27
C GLU A 814 -28.66 54.57 -2.12
N ASN A 815 -28.05 53.53 -1.57
CA ASN A 815 -26.96 52.80 -2.21
C ASN A 815 -27.30 51.35 -2.61
N LYS A 816 -28.56 50.96 -2.52
CA LYS A 816 -29.03 49.55 -2.61
C LYS A 816 -28.52 48.79 -3.83
N ASP A 817 -28.50 49.40 -5.02
CA ASP A 817 -28.20 48.69 -6.26
C ASP A 817 -26.69 48.50 -6.44
N SER A 818 -25.89 49.57 -6.29
CA SER A 818 -24.42 49.52 -6.46
C SER A 818 -23.75 48.65 -5.37
N ILE A 819 -24.15 48.79 -4.12
CA ILE A 819 -23.59 48.02 -3.02
C ILE A 819 -24.05 46.57 -3.04
N LEU A 820 -25.26 46.28 -3.48
CA LEU A 820 -25.74 44.90 -3.67
C LEU A 820 -24.92 44.14 -4.71
N ASP A 821 -24.60 44.80 -5.83
CA ASP A 821 -23.78 44.20 -6.87
C ASP A 821 -22.33 43.99 -6.38
N GLU A 822 -21.74 44.96 -5.66
CA GLU A 822 -20.41 44.82 -5.08
C GLU A 822 -20.39 43.70 -4.01
N LEU A 823 -21.37 43.65 -3.11
CA LEU A 823 -21.50 42.59 -2.12
C LEU A 823 -21.58 41.21 -2.77
N ASN A 824 -22.42 41.07 -3.81
CA ASN A 824 -22.54 39.81 -4.52
C ASN A 824 -21.25 39.44 -5.26
N THR A 825 -20.54 40.43 -5.79
CA THR A 825 -19.23 40.21 -6.42
C THR A 825 -18.21 39.72 -5.39
N ARG A 826 -18.16 40.32 -4.17
CA ARG A 826 -17.27 39.87 -3.10
C ARG A 826 -17.60 38.46 -2.62
N ILE A 827 -18.88 38.10 -2.51
CA ILE A 827 -19.33 36.76 -2.15
C ILE A 827 -18.88 35.75 -3.24
N PHE A 828 -19.05 36.10 -4.49
CA PHE A 828 -18.57 35.29 -5.63
C PHE A 828 -17.04 35.14 -5.60
N MET A 829 -16.30 36.24 -5.42
CA MET A 829 -14.84 36.20 -5.38
C MET A 829 -14.29 35.40 -4.23
N GLN A 830 -14.97 35.31 -3.09
CA GLN A 830 -14.59 34.44 -1.98
C GLN A 830 -14.76 32.95 -2.37
N ASP A 831 -15.85 32.60 -3.04
CA ASP A 831 -16.04 31.25 -3.56
C ASP A 831 -15.04 30.95 -4.68
N TRP A 832 -14.76 31.94 -5.55
CA TRP A 832 -13.76 31.78 -6.61
C TRP A 832 -12.36 31.51 -6.03
N GLU A 833 -11.90 32.31 -5.06
CA GLU A 833 -10.60 32.10 -4.40
C GLU A 833 -10.51 30.73 -3.72
N LYS A 834 -11.59 30.28 -3.11
CA LYS A 834 -11.64 28.99 -2.42
C LYS A 834 -11.64 27.80 -3.37
N TYR A 835 -12.34 27.87 -4.50
CA TYR A 835 -12.63 26.70 -5.34
C TYR A 835 -11.99 26.74 -6.73
N ALA A 836 -11.69 27.92 -7.25
CA ALA A 836 -11.27 28.14 -8.63
C ALA A 836 -9.91 28.86 -8.72
N LYS A 837 -9.16 28.93 -7.61
CA LYS A 837 -7.79 29.47 -7.63
C LYS A 837 -6.89 28.64 -8.55
N GLY A 838 -5.95 29.28 -9.23
CA GLY A 838 -4.99 28.64 -10.11
C GLY A 838 -5.38 28.70 -11.58
N ASN A 839 -4.73 27.85 -12.36
CA ASN A 839 -4.92 27.70 -13.81
C ASN A 839 -5.49 26.32 -14.17
N ILE A 840 -5.71 26.05 -15.46
CA ILE A 840 -6.25 24.77 -15.91
C ILE A 840 -5.33 23.60 -15.53
N SER A 841 -4.01 23.76 -15.65
CA SER A 841 -3.05 22.73 -15.29
C SER A 841 -3.10 22.40 -13.79
N SER A 842 -3.14 23.43 -12.92
CA SER A 842 -3.28 23.19 -11.47
C SER A 842 -4.62 22.52 -11.12
N TRP A 843 -5.71 22.82 -11.83
CA TRP A 843 -7.00 22.16 -11.68
C TRP A 843 -6.93 20.69 -12.06
N GLU A 844 -6.26 20.37 -13.17
CA GLU A 844 -6.04 18.98 -13.60
C GLU A 844 -5.24 18.19 -12.56
N MET A 845 -4.13 18.76 -12.07
CA MET A 845 -3.34 18.11 -11.02
C MET A 845 -4.16 17.84 -9.75
N GLU A 846 -5.05 18.78 -9.38
CA GLU A 846 -5.90 18.60 -8.20
C GLU A 846 -6.87 17.43 -8.33
N VAL A 847 -7.51 17.26 -9.51
CA VAL A 847 -8.62 16.31 -9.66
C VAL A 847 -8.34 15.07 -10.49
N LEU A 848 -7.42 15.15 -11.47
CA LEU A 848 -6.98 14.02 -12.30
C LEU A 848 -5.68 13.39 -11.80
N CYS A 849 -4.91 14.13 -10.98
CA CYS A 849 -3.58 13.75 -10.49
C CYS A 849 -2.49 13.68 -11.58
N PHE A 850 -2.73 14.27 -12.74
CA PHE A 850 -1.77 14.46 -13.82
C PHE A 850 -2.10 15.72 -14.63
N TYR A 851 -1.16 16.19 -15.45
CA TYR A 851 -1.38 17.29 -16.38
C TYR A 851 -1.77 16.75 -17.75
N TYR A 852 -2.98 17.03 -18.20
CA TYR A 852 -3.38 16.78 -19.59
C TYR A 852 -2.79 17.87 -20.51
N HIS A 853 -2.86 19.11 -20.09
CA HIS A 853 -2.19 20.25 -20.71
C HIS A 853 -0.73 20.37 -20.23
N ASP A 854 -0.07 21.47 -20.59
CA ASP A 854 1.32 21.70 -20.25
C ASP A 854 1.55 21.72 -18.73
N HIS A 855 2.67 21.18 -18.32
CA HIS A 855 3.09 21.19 -16.92
C HIS A 855 3.28 22.63 -16.44
N GLU A 856 2.87 22.96 -15.23
CA GLU A 856 3.02 24.31 -14.65
C GLU A 856 4.47 24.80 -14.62
N LEU A 857 5.45 23.89 -14.66
CA LEU A 857 6.89 24.21 -14.70
C LEU A 857 7.49 24.19 -16.11
N SER A 858 6.69 24.10 -17.18
CA SER A 858 7.21 23.99 -18.55
C SER A 858 7.97 25.25 -18.99
N ASP A 859 7.53 26.42 -18.55
CA ASP A 859 8.11 27.72 -18.97
C ASP A 859 9.24 28.20 -18.03
N VAL A 860 9.65 27.37 -17.05
CA VAL A 860 10.67 27.78 -16.08
C VAL A 860 12.03 27.98 -16.74
N ASN A 861 12.67 29.11 -16.42
CA ASN A 861 14.04 29.36 -16.83
C ASN A 861 15.03 28.44 -16.11
N THR A 862 15.29 27.27 -16.68
CA THR A 862 16.13 26.23 -16.09
C THR A 862 17.57 26.68 -15.85
N GLN A 863 18.12 27.55 -16.70
CA GLN A 863 19.50 28.04 -16.58
C GLN A 863 19.66 28.96 -15.35
N LYS A 864 18.69 29.86 -15.11
CA LYS A 864 18.69 30.77 -13.97
C LYS A 864 18.80 30.06 -12.62
N TYR A 865 18.17 28.90 -12.51
CA TYR A 865 18.11 28.13 -11.25
C TYR A 865 19.05 26.92 -11.22
N GLY A 866 19.78 26.67 -12.30
CA GLY A 866 20.66 25.50 -12.44
C GLY A 866 19.89 24.18 -12.40
N LEU A 867 18.68 24.16 -12.97
CA LEU A 867 17.84 22.98 -13.05
C LEU A 867 18.31 22.07 -14.15
N VAL A 868 18.27 20.77 -13.87
CA VAL A 868 18.61 19.71 -14.82
C VAL A 868 17.47 18.70 -14.88
N ASP A 869 17.33 18.05 -16.01
CA ASP A 869 16.43 16.91 -16.12
C ASP A 869 17.01 15.70 -15.39
N PHE A 870 16.21 15.08 -14.51
CA PHE A 870 16.63 13.90 -13.75
C PHE A 870 17.09 12.75 -14.67
N PHE A 871 16.35 12.49 -15.74
CA PHE A 871 16.62 11.37 -16.63
C PHE A 871 17.88 11.57 -17.48
N SER A 872 18.34 12.81 -17.62
CA SER A 872 19.62 13.13 -18.28
C SER A 872 20.86 12.95 -17.37
N LEU A 873 20.66 12.83 -16.04
CA LEU A 873 21.76 12.61 -15.10
C LEU A 873 22.25 11.16 -15.16
N PRO A 874 23.57 10.89 -14.99
CA PRO A 874 24.07 9.53 -14.84
C PRO A 874 23.50 8.85 -13.59
N GLU A 875 23.23 7.56 -13.66
CA GLU A 875 22.66 6.78 -12.56
C GLU A 875 23.56 6.73 -11.33
N GLU A 876 24.87 6.76 -11.52
CA GLU A 876 25.83 6.90 -10.42
C GLU A 876 26.27 8.36 -10.29
N PRO A 877 26.32 8.90 -9.05
CA PRO A 877 26.62 10.30 -8.81
C PRO A 877 28.07 10.64 -9.16
N ILE A 878 28.29 11.75 -9.85
CA ILE A 878 29.60 12.24 -10.23
C ILE A 878 30.38 12.70 -9.00
N ILE A 879 31.56 12.12 -8.76
CA ILE A 879 32.47 12.55 -7.70
C ILE A 879 33.17 13.84 -8.17
N GLU A 880 32.95 14.94 -7.47
CA GLU A 880 33.60 16.22 -7.72
C GLU A 880 34.97 16.30 -7.05
N LYS A 881 35.06 15.84 -5.80
CA LYS A 881 36.24 15.86 -4.96
C LYS A 881 36.24 14.68 -3.99
N THR A 882 37.44 14.36 -3.47
CA THR A 882 37.57 13.43 -2.33
C THR A 882 38.32 14.08 -1.22
N PHE A 883 37.95 13.75 0.04
CA PHE A 883 38.74 14.19 1.18
C PHE A 883 38.97 13.04 2.14
N LYS A 884 40.15 13.06 2.81
CA LYS A 884 40.53 12.04 3.78
C LYS A 884 40.02 12.42 5.19
N LYS A 885 39.33 11.47 5.84
CA LYS A 885 38.97 11.56 7.26
C LYS A 885 39.48 10.32 7.98
N GLY A 886 40.66 10.43 8.62
CA GLY A 886 41.37 9.27 9.17
C GLY A 886 41.81 8.31 8.04
N ALA A 887 41.50 7.02 8.16
CA ALA A 887 41.81 6.00 7.14
C ALA A 887 40.79 5.96 5.99
N SER A 888 39.68 6.70 6.08
CA SER A 888 38.60 6.65 5.08
C SER A 888 38.72 7.81 4.07
N ILE A 889 38.51 7.50 2.77
CA ILE A 889 38.34 8.47 1.69
C ILE A 889 36.85 8.73 1.51
N ILE A 890 36.44 9.98 1.71
CA ILE A 890 35.04 10.39 1.58
C ILE A 890 34.83 11.15 0.28
N PRO A 891 33.95 10.68 -0.63
CA PRO A 891 33.64 11.39 -1.86
C PRO A 891 32.70 12.57 -1.59
N ILE A 892 32.98 13.70 -2.24
CA ILE A 892 32.09 14.85 -2.39
C ILE A 892 31.53 14.78 -3.81
N TYR A 893 30.22 14.65 -3.92
CA TYR A 893 29.54 14.53 -5.20
C TYR A 893 29.11 15.88 -5.75
N LYS A 894 29.08 16.02 -7.07
CA LYS A 894 28.46 17.17 -7.74
C LYS A 894 26.97 17.20 -7.43
N LEU A 895 26.51 18.30 -6.86
CA LEU A 895 25.09 18.51 -6.55
C LEU A 895 24.34 19.05 -7.78
N ASN A 896 23.17 18.53 -8.01
CA ASN A 896 22.26 18.97 -9.06
C ASN A 896 20.95 19.46 -8.44
N ARG A 897 20.15 20.23 -9.21
CA ARG A 897 18.82 20.70 -8.80
C ARG A 897 17.79 20.20 -9.78
N ILE A 898 16.67 19.72 -9.25
CA ILE A 898 15.48 19.34 -10.02
C ILE A 898 14.27 20.02 -9.42
N CYS A 899 13.23 20.24 -10.20
CA CYS A 899 11.93 20.71 -9.72
C CYS A 899 10.79 19.84 -10.25
N GLY A 900 9.67 19.84 -9.55
CA GLY A 900 8.48 19.10 -9.94
C GLY A 900 7.31 19.36 -8.99
N THR A 901 6.15 18.86 -9.39
CA THR A 901 4.92 18.91 -8.60
C THR A 901 4.79 17.65 -7.76
N CYS A 902 4.54 17.80 -6.49
CA CYS A 902 4.30 16.68 -5.57
C CYS A 902 3.01 15.96 -5.97
N ILE A 903 3.10 14.66 -6.29
CA ILE A 903 1.92 13.83 -6.59
C ILE A 903 1.58 12.90 -5.43
N ALA A 904 2.59 12.49 -4.66
CA ALA A 904 2.43 11.62 -3.50
C ALA A 904 3.64 11.66 -2.59
N LYS A 905 3.48 11.13 -1.38
CA LYS A 905 4.56 10.96 -0.41
C LYS A 905 4.47 9.60 0.29
N ASN A 906 5.61 9.03 0.59
CA ASN A 906 5.73 7.84 1.44
C ASN A 906 6.44 8.24 2.73
N LYS A 907 5.67 8.42 3.80
CA LYS A 907 6.19 8.86 5.11
C LYS A 907 7.17 7.86 5.71
N THR A 908 6.90 6.59 5.56
CA THR A 908 7.74 5.51 6.11
C THR A 908 9.13 5.47 5.48
N LYS A 909 9.19 5.69 4.17
CA LYS A 909 10.45 5.71 3.42
C LYS A 909 11.07 7.10 3.31
N SER A 910 10.40 8.15 3.79
CA SER A 910 10.79 9.56 3.60
C SER A 910 11.04 9.92 2.12
N VAL A 911 10.10 9.49 1.26
CA VAL A 911 10.14 9.70 -0.19
C VAL A 911 8.98 10.58 -0.62
N VAL A 912 9.26 11.53 -1.51
CA VAL A 912 8.25 12.33 -2.22
C VAL A 912 8.32 11.97 -3.70
N TYR A 913 7.18 11.70 -4.32
CA TYR A 913 7.09 11.48 -5.76
C TYR A 913 6.79 12.82 -6.43
N LEU A 914 7.70 13.24 -7.29
CA LEU A 914 7.59 14.48 -8.06
C LEU A 914 7.27 14.17 -9.52
N LEU A 915 6.21 14.78 -10.03
CA LEU A 915 5.97 14.84 -11.48
C LEU A 915 6.79 16.03 -12.01
N THR A 916 7.82 15.72 -12.79
CA THR A 916 8.60 16.70 -13.54
C THR A 916 8.05 16.86 -14.95
N THR A 917 8.59 17.76 -15.73
CA THR A 917 8.22 17.92 -17.15
C THR A 917 8.54 16.71 -18.02
N THR A 918 9.41 15.81 -17.55
CA THR A 918 9.92 14.65 -18.30
C THR A 918 9.46 13.31 -17.71
N GLY A 919 8.92 13.28 -16.49
CA GLY A 919 8.42 12.06 -15.88
C GLY A 919 8.34 12.12 -14.36
N VAL A 920 8.03 10.98 -13.74
CA VAL A 920 7.90 10.87 -12.28
C VAL A 920 9.25 10.49 -11.65
N VAL A 921 9.68 11.28 -10.67
CA VAL A 921 10.94 11.10 -9.95
C VAL A 921 10.69 10.79 -8.48
N SER A 922 11.32 9.75 -7.96
CA SER A 922 11.34 9.44 -6.53
C SER A 922 12.41 10.27 -5.82
N VAL A 923 12.02 11.18 -4.95
CA VAL A 923 12.94 12.04 -4.19
C VAL A 923 13.05 11.56 -2.76
N LYS A 924 14.24 11.10 -2.38
CA LYS A 924 14.56 10.56 -1.07
C LYS A 924 15.12 11.66 -0.16
N PHE A 925 14.50 11.83 0.99
CA PHE A 925 14.95 12.74 2.04
C PHE A 925 15.57 11.98 3.22
N ARG A 926 16.37 12.68 4.03
CA ARG A 926 16.65 12.21 5.39
C ARG A 926 15.38 12.31 6.22
N GLN A 927 15.16 11.34 7.08
CA GLN A 927 13.91 11.21 7.84
C GLN A 927 13.58 12.47 8.66
N GLU A 928 14.55 13.00 9.37
CA GLU A 928 14.40 14.21 10.20
C GLU A 928 14.00 15.43 9.35
N TYR A 929 14.64 15.59 8.20
CA TYR A 929 14.37 16.70 7.28
C TYR A 929 13.00 16.53 6.61
N PHE A 930 12.64 15.30 6.21
CA PHE A 930 11.31 15.01 5.69
C PHE A 930 10.21 15.36 6.71
N ALA A 931 10.38 14.93 7.96
CA ALA A 931 9.39 15.17 9.02
C ALA A 931 9.17 16.67 9.29
N LEU A 932 10.23 17.46 9.25
CA LEU A 932 10.16 18.92 9.45
C LEU A 932 9.25 19.60 8.42
N PHE A 933 9.34 19.20 7.14
CA PHE A 933 8.58 19.82 6.06
C PHE A 933 7.22 19.14 5.79
N ASP A 934 7.01 17.93 6.36
CA ASP A 934 5.73 17.22 6.23
C ASP A 934 4.70 17.61 7.31
N LYS A 935 5.11 18.17 8.45
CA LYS A 935 4.17 18.59 9.50
C LYS A 935 3.43 19.88 9.12
N GLN A 936 2.25 20.11 9.70
CA GLN A 936 1.53 21.39 9.62
C GLN A 936 2.09 22.37 10.65
N THR A 937 2.03 23.66 10.37
CA THR A 937 2.31 24.72 11.32
C THR A 937 1.02 25.45 11.71
N PHE A 938 0.92 25.83 12.97
CA PHE A 938 -0.28 26.43 13.54
C PHE A 938 0.04 27.73 14.24
N ARG A 939 -0.91 28.67 14.22
CA ARG A 939 -0.94 29.83 15.12
C ARG A 939 -1.94 29.55 16.23
N LYS A 940 -1.55 29.78 17.47
CA LYS A 940 -2.45 29.74 18.62
C LYS A 940 -3.17 31.10 18.72
N ASN A 941 -4.48 31.10 18.59
CA ASN A 941 -5.30 32.28 18.67
C ASN A 941 -5.49 32.71 20.16
N SER A 942 -5.87 33.95 20.41
CA SER A 942 -6.14 34.47 21.76
C SER A 942 -7.26 33.73 22.50
N ASP A 943 -8.19 33.08 21.78
CA ASP A 943 -9.26 32.26 22.30
C ASP A 943 -8.86 30.81 22.60
N GLY A 944 -7.56 30.46 22.43
CA GLY A 944 -7.03 29.12 22.62
C GLY A 944 -7.21 28.19 21.41
N THR A 945 -7.94 28.59 20.38
CA THR A 945 -8.07 27.82 19.13
C THR A 945 -6.78 27.86 18.32
N LYS A 946 -6.59 26.84 17.44
CA LYS A 946 -5.43 26.78 16.54
C LYS A 946 -5.88 27.01 15.10
N THR A 947 -5.24 27.95 14.42
CA THR A 947 -5.41 28.17 12.99
C THR A 947 -4.22 27.60 12.24
N VAL A 948 -4.47 26.76 11.20
CA VAL A 948 -3.42 26.25 10.34
C VAL A 948 -2.85 27.40 9.51
N ILE A 949 -1.58 27.69 9.67
CA ILE A 949 -0.87 28.72 8.92
C ILE A 949 -0.32 28.13 7.63
N GLU A 950 0.30 26.96 7.73
CA GLU A 950 0.90 26.29 6.60
C GLU A 950 0.72 24.77 6.70
N LYS A 951 0.30 24.17 5.57
CA LYS A 951 0.21 22.72 5.43
C LYS A 951 1.56 22.12 5.03
N SER A 952 1.65 20.77 5.00
CA SER A 952 2.82 20.07 4.51
C SER A 952 3.23 20.56 3.10
N TRP A 953 4.52 20.79 2.91
CA TRP A 953 5.07 21.13 1.57
C TRP A 953 5.00 19.96 0.58
N PHE A 954 4.85 18.75 1.10
CA PHE A 954 4.74 17.52 0.30
C PHE A 954 3.30 17.11 0.01
N ASN A 955 2.34 18.02 0.13
CA ASN A 955 0.98 17.77 -0.31
C ASN A 955 0.89 17.76 -1.82
N ARG A 956 -0.06 16.97 -2.35
CA ARG A 956 -0.31 16.91 -3.80
C ARG A 956 -0.62 18.31 -4.36
N GLY A 957 -0.04 18.61 -5.52
CA GLY A 957 -0.18 19.89 -6.19
C GLY A 957 0.85 20.94 -5.79
N ASN A 958 1.56 20.76 -4.66
CA ASN A 958 2.63 21.68 -4.30
C ASN A 958 3.83 21.47 -5.22
N MET A 959 4.43 22.57 -5.66
CA MET A 959 5.64 22.55 -6.46
C MET A 959 6.86 22.76 -5.58
N ILE A 960 7.89 21.95 -5.75
CA ILE A 960 9.14 22.07 -5.01
C ILE A 960 10.37 21.98 -5.91
N MET A 961 11.43 22.64 -5.48
CA MET A 961 12.76 22.50 -6.05
C MET A 961 13.69 21.88 -5.01
N VAL A 962 14.41 20.82 -5.39
CA VAL A 962 15.29 20.07 -4.50
C VAL A 962 16.70 19.99 -5.04
N GLN A 963 17.68 19.99 -4.12
CA GLN A 963 19.10 19.80 -4.43
C GLN A 963 19.60 18.47 -3.92
N GLY A 964 20.35 17.74 -4.76
CA GLY A 964 20.84 16.42 -4.39
C GLY A 964 21.66 15.76 -5.49
N ILE A 965 21.65 14.42 -5.47
CA ILE A 965 22.37 13.55 -6.41
C ILE A 965 21.42 12.45 -6.90
N ARG A 966 21.59 12.00 -8.13
CA ARG A 966 20.94 10.79 -8.62
C ARG A 966 21.68 9.54 -8.13
N ARG A 967 20.93 8.53 -7.66
CA ARG A 967 21.42 7.18 -7.39
C ARG A 967 20.43 6.18 -7.95
N GLY A 968 20.75 5.59 -9.09
CA GLY A 968 19.83 4.74 -9.82
C GLY A 968 18.55 5.50 -10.20
N ASP A 969 17.42 5.00 -9.76
CA ASP A 969 16.09 5.59 -10.03
C ASP A 969 15.62 6.58 -8.95
N GLU A 970 16.46 6.91 -7.95
CA GLU A 970 16.10 7.86 -6.89
C GLU A 970 16.97 9.13 -6.96
N PHE A 971 16.37 10.27 -6.66
CA PHE A 971 17.08 11.52 -6.38
C PHE A 971 17.21 11.70 -4.88
N VAL A 972 18.44 11.55 -4.36
CA VAL A 972 18.72 11.65 -2.93
C VAL A 972 19.10 13.08 -2.59
N THR A 973 18.28 13.75 -1.78
CA THR A 973 18.54 15.14 -1.36
C THR A 973 19.82 15.23 -0.54
N LYS A 974 20.64 16.22 -0.83
CA LYS A 974 21.94 16.39 -0.19
C LYS A 974 22.36 17.85 -0.14
N LYS A 975 23.04 18.21 0.96
CA LYS A 975 23.69 19.50 1.16
C LYS A 975 25.04 19.29 1.83
N TYR A 976 26.06 20.02 1.41
CA TYR A 976 27.34 20.10 2.08
C TYR A 976 27.43 21.43 2.86
N ALA A 977 28.22 21.48 3.92
CA ALA A 977 28.44 22.71 4.70
C ALA A 977 28.99 23.88 3.85
N SER A 978 29.73 23.53 2.79
CA SER A 978 30.29 24.50 1.84
C SER A 978 29.37 24.87 0.67
N SER A 979 28.18 24.23 0.57
CA SER A 979 27.26 24.53 -0.55
C SER A 979 26.36 25.71 -0.20
N ASN A 980 26.23 26.66 -1.16
CA ASN A 980 25.30 27.76 -1.03
C ASN A 980 23.86 27.29 -1.25
N GLY A 981 22.90 27.97 -0.59
CA GLY A 981 21.48 27.72 -0.74
C GLY A 981 20.92 26.59 0.16
N HIS A 982 19.65 26.35 0.02
CA HIS A 982 18.91 25.33 0.78
C HIS A 982 18.78 24.02 -0.01
N GLN A 983 18.53 22.92 0.70
CA GLN A 983 18.34 21.59 0.12
C GLN A 983 16.93 21.44 -0.51
N LEU A 984 15.98 22.25 -0.06
CA LEU A 984 14.59 22.24 -0.47
C LEU A 984 14.07 23.68 -0.54
N TYR A 985 13.30 23.98 -1.59
CA TYR A 985 12.53 25.19 -1.75
C TYR A 985 11.10 24.86 -2.13
N HIS A 986 10.14 25.56 -1.55
CA HIS A 986 8.77 25.60 -2.06
C HIS A 986 8.70 26.61 -3.20
N ILE A 987 8.00 26.26 -4.27
CA ILE A 987 7.72 27.16 -5.40
C ILE A 987 6.30 27.65 -5.19
N ASP A 988 6.17 28.91 -4.79
CA ASP A 988 4.86 29.52 -4.54
C ASP A 988 4.19 29.96 -5.86
N GLU A 989 4.99 30.38 -6.86
CA GLU A 989 4.49 30.83 -8.15
C GLU A 989 5.56 30.69 -9.24
N VAL A 990 5.10 30.46 -10.48
CA VAL A 990 5.89 30.58 -11.69
C VAL A 990 5.37 31.81 -12.44
N THR A 991 6.22 32.83 -12.55
CA THR A 991 5.83 34.08 -13.21
C THR A 991 5.87 33.96 -14.73
N ALA A 992 5.21 34.87 -15.45
CA ALA A 992 5.10 34.84 -16.90
C ALA A 992 6.44 34.88 -17.65
N ASP A 993 7.51 35.36 -17.03
CA ASP A 993 8.88 35.38 -17.58
C ASP A 993 9.67 34.10 -17.26
N GLY A 994 9.03 33.07 -16.69
CA GLY A 994 9.64 31.81 -16.27
C GLY A 994 10.48 31.91 -14.99
N SER A 995 10.34 32.98 -14.21
CA SER A 995 10.97 33.11 -12.90
C SER A 995 10.16 32.38 -11.83
N LEU A 996 10.86 31.92 -10.77
CA LEU A 996 10.26 31.22 -9.64
C LEU A 996 10.21 32.14 -8.42
N VAL A 997 9.05 32.19 -7.78
CA VAL A 997 8.91 32.71 -6.42
C VAL A 997 9.21 31.58 -5.46
N LEU A 998 10.37 31.67 -4.78
CA LEU A 998 10.92 30.58 -3.96
C LEU A 998 10.87 30.94 -2.49
N ARG A 999 10.49 29.98 -1.66
CA ARG A 999 10.55 30.06 -0.21
C ARG A 999 11.36 28.87 0.33
N SER A 1000 12.30 29.15 1.23
CA SER A 1000 13.20 28.13 1.83
C SER A 1000 12.87 27.80 3.28
N GLU A 1001 12.06 28.63 3.92
CA GLU A 1001 11.67 28.49 5.32
C GLU A 1001 10.15 28.34 5.42
N ARG A 1002 9.72 27.63 6.44
CA ARG A 1002 8.31 27.44 6.74
C ARG A 1002 7.78 28.65 7.50
N ALA A 1003 6.50 28.97 7.29
CA ALA A 1003 5.83 29.99 8.07
C ALA A 1003 5.92 29.66 9.58
N THR A 1004 6.42 30.60 10.36
CA THR A 1004 6.44 30.50 11.81
C THR A 1004 5.14 31.09 12.38
N GLY A 1005 4.64 30.53 13.50
CA GLY A 1005 3.41 31.03 14.13
C GLY A 1005 3.59 32.30 14.95
N GLU A 1006 4.79 32.84 14.97
CA GLU A 1006 5.11 34.10 15.68
C GLU A 1006 4.61 35.29 14.84
N GLU A 1007 3.95 36.24 15.49
CA GLU A 1007 3.61 37.52 14.86
C GLU A 1007 4.91 38.27 14.57
N GLU A 1008 5.15 38.66 13.30
CA GLU A 1008 6.02 39.76 13.05
C GLU A 1008 5.37 40.96 13.76
N GLU A 1009 5.97 41.46 14.85
CA GLU A 1009 5.66 42.77 15.40
C GLU A 1009 5.99 43.75 14.27
N ASP A 1010 4.96 44.26 13.60
CA ASP A 1010 5.09 45.36 12.67
C ASP A 1010 5.73 46.55 13.43
N GLU A 1011 6.99 46.88 13.12
CA GLU A 1011 7.60 48.16 13.44
C GLU A 1011 6.98 49.30 12.61
#